data_68e5cb6e2ad7831ff3a8e103c3967297
#
_entry.id   68e5cb6e2ad7831ff3a8e103c3967297
#
_cell.length_a   1.000
_cell.length_b   1.000
_cell.length_c   1.000
_cell.angle_alpha   90.00
_cell.angle_beta   90.00
_cell.angle_gamma   90.00
#
_symmetry.space_group_name_H-M   'P 1'
#
loop_
_entity.id
_entity.type
_entity.pdbx_description
1 polymer ?
#
loop_
_entity_poly.entity_id
_entity_poly.type
_entity_poly.pdbx_seq_one_letter_code
_entity_poly.pdbx_strand_id
1 'polypeptide(L)'
;MALTQRANLTPGVTVSFLHALWLAAALLLLTGTARAAQFTVSGPSGSGEFGRSVATLPNGNLVVSDPLFDAPGPIVDVGAVHLYRPNGGRISSLRGSSANDRVGSGGIVVLPNGSYLVRSPSWRNGAAVSAGAVTFVSASSGISGEVSASNSLVGSTAGDQVGSSGITVLSNGNYVIVSPAWDNGTAVDAGAVTFGSGTSGVSGAVSAVNSLVGSSELDQVGREGVTALSNGNYVVSSRAWDNGALVDVGAATFGNGATGSRGVVSAANSLVGGSGSDQVGYCCVIALANGNYLVQSPFWRSGSATEAGALTFGSGSTGVQGVVSSANSLVGQSPSDWVGYQVGLLSNGNYVVINPFWSNAGVFKVGAVTFGSGTTGVSGFVSEANSLIGGKAFDSVGEEGIAVLATGNYVVRSPGWDNAEFENVGAVTFGSGTSGISGLVSPLNSLVGSAAGDRAGSAGVTALANGNYVVRSPFWRLGTVAEAGAATFGSGSSGISGAISPANSLVGSTALDRVGSGDVVALGNGNYVVVSPEWDSGSTSNVGAVSFGLGTSGHSGSVSASNSVVGTRQDDRVGAQGVTALSNGNYVIASAGWDSDTTSDAGAATFATGAAGISGVISSANSLVGSRAGDRVGGFGVTPLANGNYVVRSPEWDNGAIVDAGAATFGHGATGISGAVSAANSLVGGAANDRVSADGVSALANGSYVVVSAGWDNGGTSNAGAVTLGLFNGSVTGAISTANSVQGTVANQAASHRFSYDPVRNQLAVGQPASNRVVLHRPGIATSLSIVGDTPDPSAVGEPVLFSATLLASQNAITDGRVSFTASSGESCVDATPTATAANVAEFSCTLVFNAPGSVSVVAEYTGSLIHAYSGSAAETHSTVQVQVFANGFEGP
;
A
#
# COMPACT_ATOMS: atom_id res chain seq x y z
N MET A 1 -20.05 -20.32 81.29
CA MET A 1 -19.10 -21.44 81.39
C MET A 1 -18.16 -21.36 80.20
N ALA A 2 -16.96 -20.89 80.44
CA ALA A 2 -15.92 -20.65 79.46
C ALA A 2 -15.15 -21.93 79.22
N LEU A 3 -14.78 -22.21 77.98
CA LEU A 3 -13.73 -23.14 77.59
C LEU A 3 -12.84 -22.51 76.54
N THR A 4 -11.70 -22.05 77.06
CA THR A 4 -10.52 -21.64 76.24
C THR A 4 -9.81 -22.87 75.67
N GLN A 5 -9.67 -22.97 74.38
CA GLN A 5 -8.63 -23.82 73.77
C GLN A 5 -7.62 -22.91 73.07
N ARG A 6 -6.38 -22.96 73.59
CA ARG A 6 -5.19 -22.41 72.91
C ARG A 6 -4.72 -23.41 71.84
N ALA A 7 -4.70 -22.98 70.62
CA ALA A 7 -4.01 -23.69 69.55
C ALA A 7 -2.58 -23.09 69.36
N ASN A 8 -1.56 -23.93 69.55
CA ASN A 8 -0.19 -23.61 69.25
C ASN A 8 0.00 -23.54 67.74
N LEU A 9 0.33 -22.38 67.20
CA LEU A 9 0.74 -22.20 65.81
C LEU A 9 2.26 -22.18 65.75
N THR A 10 2.84 -23.11 65.01
CA THR A 10 4.26 -23.18 64.66
C THR A 10 4.67 -21.99 63.74
N PRO A 11 5.93 -21.45 63.86
CA PRO A 11 6.30 -20.22 63.12
C PRO A 11 6.73 -20.48 61.64
N GLY A 12 5.87 -21.00 60.83
CA GLY A 12 6.17 -21.24 59.43
C GLY A 12 5.03 -20.84 58.46
N VAL A 13 3.86 -20.45 59.01
CA VAL A 13 2.67 -20.26 58.19
C VAL A 13 2.29 -18.78 57.99
N THR A 14 2.92 -17.88 58.74
CA THR A 14 2.56 -16.45 58.76
C THR A 14 3.11 -15.65 57.61
N VAL A 15 4.16 -16.08 56.92
CA VAL A 15 4.74 -15.33 55.77
C VAL A 15 3.93 -15.55 54.50
N SER A 16 3.37 -16.77 54.31
CA SER A 16 2.55 -17.09 53.12
C SER A 16 1.17 -16.43 53.15
N PHE A 17 0.59 -16.17 54.31
CA PHE A 17 -0.72 -15.52 54.41
C PHE A 17 -0.67 -14.00 54.14
N LEU A 18 0.41 -13.34 54.52
CA LEU A 18 0.59 -11.90 54.21
C LEU A 18 0.85 -11.65 52.71
N HIS A 19 1.57 -12.51 52.03
CA HIS A 19 1.72 -12.43 50.59
C HIS A 19 0.43 -12.69 49.82
N ALA A 20 -0.39 -13.66 50.30
CA ALA A 20 -1.69 -13.94 49.68
C ALA A 20 -2.71 -12.82 49.94
N LEU A 21 -2.64 -12.11 51.08
CA LEU A 21 -3.49 -10.96 51.34
C LEU A 21 -3.07 -9.71 50.54
N TRP A 22 -1.79 -9.49 50.30
CA TRP A 22 -1.31 -8.42 49.41
C TRP A 22 -1.64 -8.68 47.96
N LEU A 23 -1.53 -9.91 47.44
CA LEU A 23 -2.00 -10.31 46.15
C LEU A 23 -3.52 -10.17 45.96
N ALA A 24 -4.31 -10.56 47.00
CA ALA A 24 -5.75 -10.41 46.99
C ALA A 24 -6.20 -8.94 47.08
N ALA A 25 -5.48 -8.09 47.83
CA ALA A 25 -5.76 -6.64 47.88
C ALA A 25 -5.36 -5.91 46.60
N ALA A 26 -4.27 -6.34 45.94
CA ALA A 26 -3.92 -5.86 44.61
C ALA A 26 -4.94 -6.32 43.53
N LEU A 27 -5.51 -7.51 43.67
CA LEU A 27 -6.55 -8.04 42.75
C LEU A 27 -7.91 -7.35 42.91
N LEU A 28 -8.27 -6.86 44.13
CA LEU A 28 -9.54 -6.17 44.40
C LEU A 28 -9.58 -4.70 43.89
N LEU A 29 -8.43 -4.12 43.56
CA LEU A 29 -8.35 -2.79 42.94
C LEU A 29 -8.37 -2.79 41.43
N LEU A 30 -8.47 -3.96 40.77
CA LEU A 30 -8.42 -4.13 39.31
C LEU A 30 -9.75 -4.62 38.70
N THR A 31 -10.90 -4.26 39.28
CA THR A 31 -12.19 -4.39 38.55
C THR A 31 -12.39 -3.22 37.56
N GLY A 32 -11.36 -2.91 36.80
CA GLY A 32 -11.47 -2.03 35.68
C GLY A 32 -11.68 -2.87 34.38
N THR A 33 -12.68 -2.55 33.62
CA THR A 33 -12.87 -3.00 32.24
C THR A 33 -11.53 -3.04 31.53
N ALA A 34 -11.26 -4.11 30.77
CA ALA A 34 -10.06 -4.23 29.92
C ALA A 34 -9.92 -2.96 29.09
N ARG A 35 -8.99 -2.08 29.44
CA ARG A 35 -8.68 -0.86 28.70
C ARG A 35 -7.47 -1.14 27.86
N ALA A 36 -7.59 -0.87 26.57
CA ALA A 36 -6.42 -0.78 25.70
C ALA A 36 -5.41 0.21 26.33
N ALA A 37 -4.18 -0.21 26.47
CA ALA A 37 -3.13 0.67 27.01
C ALA A 37 -2.82 1.76 25.98
N GLN A 38 -3.05 3.01 26.34
CA GLN A 38 -2.61 4.15 25.55
C GLN A 38 -1.46 4.84 26.26
N PHE A 39 -0.41 5.11 25.51
CA PHE A 39 0.76 5.83 25.98
C PHE A 39 1.01 7.03 25.06
N THR A 40 1.24 8.20 25.61
CA THR A 40 1.47 9.42 24.84
C THR A 40 2.92 9.83 24.89
N VAL A 41 3.52 10.03 23.71
CA VAL A 41 4.81 10.68 23.53
C VAL A 41 4.53 12.14 23.16
N SER A 42 4.80 13.05 24.06
CA SER A 42 4.71 14.48 23.81
C SER A 42 5.93 14.98 23.05
N GLY A 43 5.71 15.95 22.17
CA GLY A 43 6.81 16.64 21.52
C GLY A 43 7.71 17.31 22.56
N PRO A 44 9.02 17.41 22.31
CA PRO A 44 9.92 18.17 23.16
C PRO A 44 9.54 19.68 23.17
N SER A 45 10.08 20.42 24.14
CA SER A 45 9.90 21.89 24.16
C SER A 45 10.40 22.51 22.86
N GLY A 46 9.57 23.36 22.23
CA GLY A 46 9.79 23.91 20.91
C GLY A 46 9.06 23.19 19.76
N SER A 47 8.34 22.11 20.05
CA SER A 47 7.55 21.39 19.03
C SER A 47 6.43 22.23 18.45
N GLY A 48 6.35 22.30 17.11
CA GLY A 48 5.28 22.98 16.39
C GLY A 48 4.34 22.03 15.64
N GLU A 49 4.87 20.94 15.05
CA GLU A 49 4.10 19.91 14.33
C GLU A 49 4.61 18.47 14.66
N PHE A 50 4.92 18.20 15.90
CA PHE A 50 5.37 16.86 16.31
C PHE A 50 4.34 15.77 15.96
N GLY A 51 4.77 14.75 15.22
CA GLY A 51 3.89 13.72 14.69
C GLY A 51 3.37 13.99 13.28
N ARG A 52 3.93 14.95 12.56
CA ARG A 52 3.60 15.24 11.15
C ARG A 52 3.81 14.00 10.25
N SER A 53 4.89 13.28 10.47
CA SER A 53 5.13 11.93 9.94
C SER A 53 5.52 11.02 11.09
N VAL A 54 4.97 9.80 11.09
CA VAL A 54 5.29 8.76 12.05
C VAL A 54 5.60 7.49 11.28
N ALA A 55 6.75 6.88 11.51
CA ALA A 55 7.15 5.63 10.90
C ALA A 55 7.64 4.66 11.96
N THR A 56 7.06 3.47 12.01
CA THR A 56 7.55 2.36 12.83
C THR A 56 8.60 1.60 12.05
N LEU A 57 9.78 1.45 12.63
CA LEU A 57 10.89 0.70 12.05
C LEU A 57 10.75 -0.79 12.36
N PRO A 58 11.38 -1.70 11.58
CA PRO A 58 11.31 -3.15 11.82
C PRO A 58 11.75 -3.60 13.22
N ASN A 59 12.64 -2.85 13.88
CA ASN A 59 13.05 -3.10 15.27
C ASN A 59 12.06 -2.55 16.31
N GLY A 60 10.94 -1.95 15.87
CA GLY A 60 9.91 -1.34 16.69
C GLY A 60 10.19 0.09 17.16
N ASN A 61 11.34 0.66 16.86
CA ASN A 61 11.59 2.07 17.13
C ASN A 61 10.67 2.96 16.28
N LEU A 62 10.40 4.15 16.78
CA LEU A 62 9.51 5.11 16.16
C LEU A 62 10.30 6.32 15.67
N VAL A 63 10.18 6.64 14.39
CA VAL A 63 10.69 7.89 13.82
C VAL A 63 9.55 8.89 13.75
N VAL A 64 9.74 10.07 14.33
CA VAL A 64 8.73 11.13 14.39
C VAL A 64 9.32 12.41 13.83
N SER A 65 8.68 13.00 12.82
CA SER A 65 9.08 14.32 12.30
C SER A 65 8.31 15.46 12.99
N ASP A 66 8.99 16.56 13.13
CA ASP A 66 8.49 17.84 13.67
C ASP A 66 9.06 19.00 12.84
N PRO A 67 8.54 19.25 11.63
CA PRO A 67 9.13 20.20 10.70
C PRO A 67 9.04 21.67 11.14
N LEU A 68 8.18 21.99 12.11
CA LEU A 68 8.07 23.31 12.70
C LEU A 68 8.66 23.37 14.12
N PHE A 69 9.64 22.51 14.42
CA PHE A 69 10.36 22.54 15.69
C PHE A 69 11.19 23.83 15.80
N ASP A 70 11.07 24.52 16.93
CA ASP A 70 11.87 25.69 17.30
C ASP A 70 13.12 25.27 18.10
N ALA A 71 14.29 25.73 17.69
CA ALA A 71 15.50 25.53 18.47
C ALA A 71 15.49 26.42 19.73
N PRO A 72 16.23 26.06 20.80
CA PRO A 72 16.41 26.93 21.94
C PRO A 72 16.97 28.31 21.52
N GLY A 73 16.28 29.39 21.89
CA GLY A 73 16.56 30.76 21.47
C GLY A 73 15.55 31.26 20.45
N PRO A 74 15.87 32.31 19.65
CA PRO A 74 14.92 32.94 18.77
C PRO A 74 14.82 32.26 17.36
N ILE A 75 15.34 31.04 17.18
CA ILE A 75 15.41 30.40 15.87
C ILE A 75 14.17 29.52 15.66
N VAL A 76 13.25 30.01 14.83
CA VAL A 76 11.96 29.37 14.56
C VAL A 76 12.04 28.40 13.37
N ASP A 77 11.18 27.37 13.40
CA ASP A 77 10.97 26.43 12.29
C ASP A 77 12.26 25.77 11.78
N VAL A 78 13.22 25.48 12.67
CA VAL A 78 14.42 24.75 12.24
C VAL A 78 14.08 23.33 11.82
N GLY A 79 12.98 22.80 12.34
CA GLY A 79 12.52 21.43 12.14
C GLY A 79 13.40 20.39 12.83
N ALA A 80 12.80 19.27 13.18
CA ALA A 80 13.50 18.15 13.80
C ALA A 80 12.91 16.78 13.40
N VAL A 81 13.76 15.75 13.49
CA VAL A 81 13.34 14.35 13.40
C VAL A 81 13.89 13.60 14.60
N HIS A 82 12.99 12.94 15.32
CA HIS A 82 13.27 12.23 16.56
C HIS A 82 13.12 10.73 16.39
N LEU A 83 14.04 9.97 16.96
CA LEU A 83 13.95 8.51 17.07
C LEU A 83 13.59 8.14 18.51
N TYR A 84 12.55 7.32 18.68
CA TYR A 84 12.08 6.85 19.98
C TYR A 84 12.08 5.33 20.05
N ARG A 85 12.28 4.79 21.26
CA ARG A 85 12.05 3.39 21.57
C ARG A 85 10.54 3.10 21.60
N PRO A 86 10.11 1.85 21.51
CA PRO A 86 8.69 1.47 21.61
C PRO A 86 8.03 1.89 22.93
N ASN A 87 8.82 2.08 23.99
CA ASN A 87 8.36 2.57 25.29
C ASN A 87 8.32 4.10 25.41
N GLY A 88 8.59 4.84 24.32
CA GLY A 88 8.57 6.30 24.29
C GLY A 88 9.86 6.99 24.73
N GLY A 89 10.90 6.26 25.09
CA GLY A 89 12.21 6.82 25.39
C GLY A 89 12.89 7.36 24.13
N ARG A 90 13.28 8.65 24.10
CA ARG A 90 13.98 9.25 22.97
C ARG A 90 15.41 8.73 22.85
N ILE A 91 15.78 8.26 21.66
CA ILE A 91 17.12 7.77 21.33
C ILE A 91 17.98 8.90 20.76
N SER A 92 17.44 9.63 19.77
CA SER A 92 18.20 10.67 19.08
C SER A 92 17.29 11.79 18.56
N SER A 93 17.91 12.93 18.19
CA SER A 93 17.23 14.09 17.63
C SER A 93 18.14 14.80 16.62
N LEU A 94 17.77 14.74 15.35
CA LEU A 94 18.37 15.49 14.24
C LEU A 94 17.58 16.77 14.04
N ARG A 95 18.21 17.92 13.87
CA ARG A 95 17.55 19.22 13.70
C ARG A 95 18.25 20.12 12.69
N GLY A 96 17.57 21.17 12.28
CA GLY A 96 18.17 22.28 11.56
C GLY A 96 18.94 23.23 12.46
N SER A 97 19.67 24.14 11.87
CA SER A 97 20.47 25.16 12.54
C SER A 97 20.05 26.59 12.25
N SER A 98 19.22 26.78 11.23
CA SER A 98 18.76 28.09 10.77
C SER A 98 17.24 28.15 10.68
N ALA A 99 16.69 29.37 10.84
CA ALA A 99 15.25 29.57 10.73
C ALA A 99 14.70 29.10 9.38
N ASN A 100 13.58 28.39 9.42
CA ASN A 100 12.89 27.79 8.26
C ASN A 100 13.68 26.68 7.55
N ASP A 101 14.66 26.04 8.17
CA ASP A 101 15.32 24.83 7.65
C ASP A 101 14.34 23.68 7.49
N ARG A 102 13.33 23.62 8.36
CA ARG A 102 12.23 22.63 8.34
C ARG A 102 12.70 21.20 8.13
N VAL A 103 13.72 20.78 8.89
CA VAL A 103 14.27 19.42 8.80
C VAL A 103 13.15 18.39 8.96
N GLY A 104 13.12 17.41 8.02
CA GLY A 104 12.09 16.40 7.97
C GLY A 104 10.80 16.80 7.24
N SER A 105 10.69 18.03 6.70
CA SER A 105 9.49 18.48 5.97
C SER A 105 9.21 17.67 4.70
N GLY A 106 10.24 17.12 4.06
CA GLY A 106 10.11 16.22 2.90
C GLY A 106 9.71 14.78 3.25
N GLY A 107 9.60 14.47 4.55
CA GLY A 107 9.20 13.15 5.04
C GLY A 107 10.35 12.19 5.31
N ILE A 108 9.99 10.97 5.68
CA ILE A 108 10.89 9.88 6.10
C ILE A 108 10.72 8.72 5.13
N VAL A 109 11.83 8.13 4.66
CA VAL A 109 11.85 6.92 3.83
C VAL A 109 12.55 5.81 4.59
N VAL A 110 11.84 4.73 4.93
CA VAL A 110 12.40 3.57 5.64
C VAL A 110 12.99 2.60 4.62
N LEU A 111 14.21 2.16 4.87
CA LEU A 111 14.92 1.17 4.05
C LEU A 111 14.64 -0.26 4.53
N PRO A 112 14.79 -1.29 3.68
CA PRO A 112 14.52 -2.68 4.03
C PRO A 112 15.28 -3.20 5.26
N ASN A 113 16.49 -2.67 5.53
CA ASN A 113 17.29 -3.02 6.70
C ASN A 113 16.89 -2.26 7.99
N GLY A 114 15.84 -1.44 7.91
CA GLY A 114 15.33 -0.63 9.01
C GLY A 114 16.00 0.73 9.17
N SER A 115 17.16 1.01 8.54
CA SER A 115 17.69 2.38 8.46
C SER A 115 16.71 3.29 7.74
N TYR A 116 16.86 4.59 7.86
CA TYR A 116 15.91 5.51 7.22
C TYR A 116 16.59 6.78 6.71
N LEU A 117 15.90 7.45 5.81
CA LEU A 117 16.33 8.70 5.20
C LEU A 117 15.41 9.82 5.62
N VAL A 118 16.00 10.95 6.00
CA VAL A 118 15.29 12.19 6.32
C VAL A 118 15.45 13.17 5.18
N ARG A 119 14.35 13.62 4.59
CA ARG A 119 14.34 14.58 3.50
C ARG A 119 14.03 15.98 4.02
N SER A 120 14.88 16.94 3.71
CA SER A 120 14.83 18.31 4.20
C SER A 120 15.06 19.31 3.06
N PRO A 121 14.14 19.44 2.06
CA PRO A 121 14.37 20.24 0.86
C PRO A 121 14.52 21.74 1.13
N SER A 122 14.00 22.22 2.24
CA SER A 122 14.11 23.65 2.65
C SER A 122 15.39 23.96 3.42
N TRP A 123 16.19 22.94 3.78
CA TRP A 123 17.39 23.14 4.59
C TRP A 123 18.39 24.08 3.92
N ARG A 124 19.00 24.94 4.75
CA ARG A 124 19.94 25.98 4.31
C ARG A 124 21.39 25.53 4.49
N ASN A 125 22.21 25.67 3.48
CA ASN A 125 23.66 25.44 3.55
C ASN A 125 24.40 26.78 3.63
N GLY A 126 24.66 27.26 4.86
CA GLY A 126 25.24 28.58 5.09
C GLY A 126 24.39 29.72 4.48
N ALA A 127 24.86 30.38 3.44
CA ALA A 127 24.12 31.44 2.72
C ALA A 127 23.10 30.88 1.70
N ALA A 128 23.25 29.63 1.27
CA ALA A 128 22.39 29.00 0.25
C ALA A 128 21.03 28.58 0.87
N VAL A 129 20.01 29.42 0.67
CA VAL A 129 18.64 29.16 1.15
C VAL A 129 18.01 28.04 0.36
N SER A 130 17.32 27.09 1.03
CA SER A 130 16.68 25.93 0.38
C SER A 130 17.65 25.14 -0.50
N ALA A 131 18.89 24.98 -0.05
CA ALA A 131 19.87 24.12 -0.72
C ALA A 131 19.41 22.66 -0.65
N GLY A 132 18.69 22.30 0.40
CA GLY A 132 18.15 20.96 0.65
C GLY A 132 19.21 19.98 1.19
N ALA A 133 18.72 19.00 1.91
CA ALA A 133 19.54 17.94 2.49
C ALA A 133 18.81 16.61 2.54
N VAL A 134 19.54 15.50 2.36
CA VAL A 134 19.07 14.14 2.65
C VAL A 134 20.05 13.48 3.62
N THR A 135 19.53 13.10 4.79
CA THR A 135 20.33 12.48 5.88
C THR A 135 20.02 11.00 6.00
N PHE A 136 21.04 10.14 5.93
CA PHE A 136 20.93 8.71 6.25
C PHE A 136 21.05 8.50 7.76
N VAL A 137 20.17 7.67 8.33
CA VAL A 137 20.10 7.44 9.78
C VAL A 137 19.95 5.96 10.08
N SER A 138 20.75 5.45 11.02
CA SER A 138 20.68 4.08 11.52
C SER A 138 19.43 3.88 12.39
N ALA A 139 18.74 2.74 12.20
CA ALA A 139 17.54 2.36 12.96
C ALA A 139 17.78 2.18 14.47
N SER A 140 19.00 1.81 14.87
CA SER A 140 19.33 1.47 16.26
C SER A 140 19.88 2.65 17.05
N SER A 141 20.85 3.35 16.48
CA SER A 141 21.55 4.45 17.15
C SER A 141 20.94 5.83 16.86
N GLY A 142 20.24 5.95 15.74
CA GLY A 142 19.82 7.26 15.27
C GLY A 142 20.99 8.17 14.93
N ILE A 143 20.70 9.46 14.82
CA ILE A 143 21.68 10.55 14.70
C ILE A 143 21.21 11.73 15.53
N SER A 144 22.12 12.38 16.25
CA SER A 144 21.82 13.58 17.03
C SER A 144 22.67 14.76 16.57
N GLY A 145 22.15 15.98 16.76
CA GLY A 145 22.83 17.20 16.36
C GLY A 145 22.18 17.86 15.15
N GLU A 146 22.98 18.60 14.40
CA GLU A 146 22.52 19.42 13.28
C GLU A 146 22.82 18.76 11.93
N VAL A 147 21.94 19.00 10.96
CA VAL A 147 22.16 18.63 9.55
C VAL A 147 23.36 19.42 9.01
N SER A 148 24.26 18.74 8.31
CA SER A 148 25.47 19.32 7.73
C SER A 148 26.01 18.48 6.57
N ALA A 149 26.91 19.00 5.78
CA ALA A 149 27.55 18.24 4.70
C ALA A 149 28.38 17.03 5.19
N SER A 150 28.73 16.96 6.47
CA SER A 150 29.47 15.81 7.03
C SER A 150 28.56 14.60 7.28
N ASN A 151 27.27 14.81 7.48
CA ASN A 151 26.32 13.74 7.81
C ASN A 151 25.15 13.61 6.80
N SER A 152 25.09 14.47 5.78
CA SER A 152 24.01 14.53 4.81
C SER A 152 24.53 14.83 3.41
N LEU A 153 23.82 14.35 2.38
CA LEU A 153 23.96 14.86 1.04
C LEU A 153 23.28 16.23 0.97
N VAL A 154 23.98 17.26 0.49
CA VAL A 154 23.53 18.64 0.55
C VAL A 154 23.68 19.36 -0.79
N GLY A 155 22.83 20.36 -1.04
CA GLY A 155 23.02 21.33 -2.10
C GLY A 155 24.08 22.39 -1.71
N SER A 156 24.57 23.07 -2.71
CA SER A 156 25.60 24.14 -2.57
C SER A 156 25.12 25.52 -2.99
N THR A 157 24.02 25.56 -3.76
CA THR A 157 23.42 26.78 -4.33
C THR A 157 22.02 27.00 -3.74
N ALA A 158 21.56 28.23 -3.69
CA ALA A 158 20.23 28.56 -3.24
C ALA A 158 19.18 28.02 -4.23
N GLY A 159 18.22 27.24 -3.75
CA GLY A 159 17.20 26.63 -4.60
C GLY A 159 17.53 25.23 -5.10
N ASP A 160 18.71 24.65 -4.85
CA ASP A 160 19.06 23.28 -5.24
C ASP A 160 18.06 22.23 -4.76
N GLN A 161 17.41 22.45 -3.63
CA GLN A 161 16.36 21.62 -3.04
C GLN A 161 16.69 20.12 -3.09
N VAL A 162 17.89 19.73 -2.69
CA VAL A 162 18.38 18.34 -2.74
C VAL A 162 17.35 17.41 -2.08
N GLY A 163 16.94 16.38 -2.83
CA GLY A 163 15.96 15.39 -2.41
C GLY A 163 14.48 15.82 -2.54
N SER A 164 14.18 16.97 -3.17
CA SER A 164 12.80 17.47 -3.33
C SER A 164 11.91 16.50 -4.13
N SER A 165 12.42 15.89 -5.19
CA SER A 165 11.63 15.00 -6.08
C SER A 165 11.59 13.54 -5.63
N GLY A 166 12.12 13.22 -4.45
CA GLY A 166 11.96 11.91 -3.86
C GLY A 166 13.22 11.06 -3.82
N ILE A 167 13.01 9.86 -3.31
CA ILE A 167 14.05 8.82 -3.16
C ILE A 167 13.47 7.52 -3.68
N THR A 168 14.19 6.84 -4.56
CA THR A 168 13.87 5.51 -5.04
C THR A 168 14.73 4.49 -4.29
N VAL A 169 14.08 3.59 -3.56
CA VAL A 169 14.75 2.46 -2.88
C VAL A 169 14.91 1.33 -3.91
N LEU A 170 16.12 0.82 -4.03
CA LEU A 170 16.46 -0.28 -4.94
C LEU A 170 16.23 -1.65 -4.27
N SER A 171 16.01 -2.69 -5.06
CA SER A 171 15.75 -4.04 -4.55
C SER A 171 16.91 -4.65 -3.75
N ASN A 172 18.13 -4.14 -3.93
CA ASN A 172 19.31 -4.52 -3.14
C ASN A 172 19.47 -3.73 -1.83
N GLY A 173 18.51 -2.85 -1.49
CA GLY A 173 18.52 -2.03 -0.28
C GLY A 173 19.27 -0.71 -0.39
N ASN A 174 19.97 -0.44 -1.48
CA ASN A 174 20.53 0.88 -1.78
C ASN A 174 19.43 1.84 -2.25
N TYR A 175 19.76 3.09 -2.51
CA TYR A 175 18.77 4.08 -2.91
C TYR A 175 19.35 5.15 -3.86
N VAL A 176 18.45 5.87 -4.51
CA VAL A 176 18.79 6.96 -5.43
C VAL A 176 17.98 8.20 -5.06
N ILE A 177 18.67 9.34 -4.94
CA ILE A 177 18.11 10.64 -4.59
C ILE A 177 17.97 11.47 -5.85
N VAL A 178 16.80 12.08 -6.08
CA VAL A 178 16.51 12.90 -7.26
C VAL A 178 16.41 14.37 -6.86
N SER A 179 17.18 15.23 -7.51
CA SER A 179 17.31 16.65 -7.24
C SER A 179 17.30 17.45 -8.56
N PRO A 180 16.14 17.61 -9.23
CA PRO A 180 16.08 18.22 -10.57
C PRO A 180 16.35 19.73 -10.59
N ALA A 181 16.22 20.41 -9.46
CA ALA A 181 16.53 21.82 -9.32
C ALA A 181 17.98 22.10 -8.92
N TRP A 182 18.84 21.08 -8.90
CA TRP A 182 20.26 21.27 -8.57
C TRP A 182 21.01 22.00 -9.70
N ASP A 183 21.80 23.00 -9.31
CA ASP A 183 22.60 23.84 -10.23
C ASP A 183 23.98 23.24 -10.48
N ASN A 184 24.40 23.12 -11.73
CA ASN A 184 25.74 22.74 -12.11
C ASN A 184 26.58 23.97 -12.49
N GLY A 185 27.12 24.66 -11.50
CA GLY A 185 27.83 25.91 -11.69
C GLY A 185 26.92 27.02 -12.19
N THR A 186 27.06 27.42 -13.46
CA THR A 186 26.19 28.41 -14.11
C THR A 186 24.98 27.83 -14.81
N ALA A 187 24.88 26.50 -14.94
CA ALA A 187 23.72 25.83 -15.50
C ALA A 187 22.67 25.66 -14.38
N VAL A 188 21.70 26.58 -14.37
CA VAL A 188 20.59 26.57 -13.39
C VAL A 188 19.66 25.39 -13.69
N ASP A 189 19.18 24.74 -12.62
CA ASP A 189 18.28 23.57 -12.73
C ASP A 189 18.82 22.48 -13.68
N ALA A 190 20.13 22.26 -13.73
CA ALA A 190 20.73 21.20 -14.52
C ALA A 190 20.27 19.81 -14.02
N GLY A 191 19.97 19.72 -12.76
CA GLY A 191 19.50 18.50 -12.09
C GLY A 191 20.62 17.50 -11.79
N ALA A 192 20.39 16.72 -10.74
CA ALA A 192 21.30 15.69 -10.29
C ALA A 192 20.57 14.46 -9.76
N VAL A 193 21.16 13.29 -10.02
CA VAL A 193 20.71 12.01 -9.46
C VAL A 193 21.86 11.35 -8.73
N THR A 194 21.70 11.20 -7.39
CA THR A 194 22.77 10.74 -6.51
C THR A 194 22.47 9.35 -5.95
N PHE A 195 23.39 8.42 -6.10
CA PHE A 195 23.33 7.09 -5.50
C PHE A 195 23.74 7.13 -4.02
N GLY A 196 23.02 6.42 -3.16
CA GLY A 196 23.35 6.24 -1.76
C GLY A 196 23.36 4.77 -1.33
N SER A 197 24.34 4.41 -0.51
CA SER A 197 24.43 3.08 0.08
C SER A 197 23.37 2.90 1.18
N GLY A 198 22.61 1.82 1.14
CA GLY A 198 21.61 1.49 2.17
C GLY A 198 22.23 1.11 3.53
N THR A 199 23.55 0.96 3.63
CA THR A 199 24.25 0.61 4.86
C THR A 199 25.06 1.76 5.44
N SER A 200 25.65 2.61 4.60
CA SER A 200 26.53 3.72 5.01
C SER A 200 26.02 5.10 4.64
N GLY A 201 24.98 5.18 3.80
CA GLY A 201 24.48 6.44 3.32
C GLY A 201 25.34 7.09 2.23
N VAL A 202 25.07 8.37 1.99
CA VAL A 202 25.87 9.28 1.17
C VAL A 202 25.88 10.66 1.83
N SER A 203 27.01 11.35 1.83
CA SER A 203 27.16 12.69 2.40
C SER A 203 28.06 13.57 1.53
N GLY A 204 28.12 14.88 1.84
CA GLY A 204 28.85 15.89 1.10
C GLY A 204 28.00 16.67 0.12
N ALA A 205 28.60 17.60 -0.60
CA ALA A 205 27.91 18.37 -1.64
C ALA A 205 27.66 17.53 -2.89
N VAL A 206 26.50 17.74 -3.52
CA VAL A 206 26.18 17.17 -4.85
C VAL A 206 27.17 17.70 -5.88
N SER A 207 27.65 16.83 -6.77
CA SER A 207 28.62 17.17 -7.82
C SER A 207 28.68 16.04 -8.87
N ALA A 208 29.27 16.29 -10.03
CA ALA A 208 29.51 15.28 -11.06
C ALA A 208 30.42 14.11 -10.60
N VAL A 209 31.15 14.27 -9.48
CA VAL A 209 31.99 13.20 -8.92
C VAL A 209 31.17 12.13 -8.19
N ASN A 210 30.05 12.53 -7.58
CA ASN A 210 29.19 11.62 -6.80
C ASN A 210 27.79 11.41 -7.39
N SER A 211 27.43 12.14 -8.45
CA SER A 211 26.09 12.16 -9.04
C SER A 211 26.13 12.13 -10.57
N LEU A 212 25.07 11.62 -11.18
CA LEU A 212 24.75 11.85 -12.59
C LEU A 212 24.13 13.24 -12.69
N VAL A 213 24.65 14.10 -13.56
CA VAL A 213 24.27 15.51 -13.63
C VAL A 213 24.00 16.01 -15.07
N GLY A 214 23.21 17.04 -15.18
CA GLY A 214 23.06 17.82 -16.40
C GLY A 214 24.20 18.78 -16.63
N SER A 215 24.29 19.31 -17.84
CA SER A 215 25.33 20.25 -18.27
C SER A 215 24.80 21.57 -18.80
N SER A 216 23.52 21.62 -19.14
CA SER A 216 22.80 22.77 -19.67
C SER A 216 21.76 23.28 -18.67
N GLU A 217 21.36 24.53 -18.80
CA GLU A 217 20.26 25.11 -18.05
C GLU A 217 18.96 24.35 -18.36
N LEU A 218 18.20 23.99 -17.30
CA LEU A 218 16.93 23.27 -17.37
C LEU A 218 17.02 21.82 -17.90
N ASP A 219 18.21 21.21 -17.97
CA ASP A 219 18.35 19.76 -18.26
C ASP A 219 17.53 18.91 -17.26
N GLN A 220 17.38 19.38 -16.05
CA GLN A 220 16.56 18.79 -14.97
C GLN A 220 16.74 17.27 -14.85
N VAL A 221 17.98 16.79 -14.91
CA VAL A 221 18.31 15.35 -14.89
C VAL A 221 17.58 14.64 -13.77
N GLY A 222 16.83 13.58 -14.15
CA GLY A 222 16.02 12.76 -13.24
C GLY A 222 14.64 13.30 -12.92
N ARG A 223 14.18 14.39 -13.53
CA ARG A 223 12.87 15.00 -13.23
C ARG A 223 11.71 14.02 -13.40
N GLU A 224 11.75 13.19 -14.44
CA GLU A 224 10.72 12.17 -14.70
C GLU A 224 10.86 10.94 -13.79
N GLY A 225 11.90 10.92 -12.94
CA GLY A 225 12.09 9.91 -11.92
C GLY A 225 13.18 8.89 -12.24
N VAL A 226 13.28 7.94 -11.31
CA VAL A 226 14.20 6.80 -11.36
C VAL A 226 13.37 5.54 -11.28
N THR A 227 13.54 4.65 -12.26
CA THR A 227 12.91 3.33 -12.29
C THR A 227 13.88 2.29 -11.74
N ALA A 228 13.54 1.71 -10.57
CA ALA A 228 14.28 0.59 -10.00
C ALA A 228 14.01 -0.69 -10.80
N LEU A 229 15.05 -1.46 -11.10
CA LEU A 229 14.97 -2.75 -11.76
C LEU A 229 15.02 -3.88 -10.74
N SER A 230 14.42 -5.02 -11.06
CA SER A 230 14.33 -6.16 -10.13
C SER A 230 15.69 -6.76 -9.76
N ASN A 231 16.72 -6.54 -10.60
CA ASN A 231 18.09 -6.98 -10.35
C ASN A 231 18.95 -6.01 -9.49
N GLY A 232 18.33 -4.95 -8.95
CA GLY A 232 19.00 -3.96 -8.12
C GLY A 232 19.57 -2.76 -8.86
N ASN A 233 19.62 -2.78 -10.18
CA ASN A 233 20.02 -1.63 -11.02
C ASN A 233 18.85 -0.65 -11.20
N TYR A 234 19.06 0.43 -11.92
CA TYR A 234 18.03 1.45 -12.12
C TYR A 234 18.22 2.20 -13.45
N VAL A 235 17.20 2.94 -13.86
CA VAL A 235 17.28 3.83 -15.03
C VAL A 235 16.77 5.21 -14.64
N VAL A 236 17.47 6.25 -15.06
CA VAL A 236 17.12 7.67 -14.85
C VAL A 236 16.49 8.22 -16.11
N SER A 237 15.32 8.84 -16.00
CA SER A 237 14.64 9.53 -17.10
C SER A 237 14.84 11.04 -17.01
N SER A 238 15.23 11.67 -18.12
CA SER A 238 15.59 13.09 -18.21
C SER A 238 15.12 13.65 -19.56
N ARG A 239 13.81 13.85 -19.74
CA ARG A 239 13.21 14.24 -21.02
C ARG A 239 13.65 15.60 -21.55
N ALA A 240 13.97 16.52 -20.62
CA ALA A 240 14.38 17.88 -20.94
C ALA A 240 15.89 18.00 -21.21
N TRP A 241 16.65 16.89 -21.15
CA TRP A 241 18.08 16.94 -21.38
C TRP A 241 18.45 17.40 -22.80
N ASP A 242 19.39 18.30 -22.87
CA ASP A 242 19.89 18.94 -24.09
C ASP A 242 21.18 18.26 -24.61
N ASN A 243 21.28 18.06 -25.89
CA ASN A 243 22.54 17.62 -26.53
C ASN A 243 23.20 18.77 -27.29
N GLY A 244 23.95 19.57 -26.59
CA GLY A 244 24.56 20.78 -27.12
C GLY A 244 23.53 21.81 -27.59
N ALA A 245 23.40 22.05 -28.89
CA ALA A 245 22.41 22.99 -29.46
C ALA A 245 21.02 22.36 -29.69
N LEU A 246 20.89 21.07 -29.52
CA LEU A 246 19.62 20.36 -29.68
C LEU A 246 18.89 20.35 -28.32
N VAL A 247 17.79 21.09 -28.22
CA VAL A 247 17.01 21.28 -27.00
C VAL A 247 16.01 20.14 -26.83
N ASP A 248 15.81 19.69 -25.58
CA ASP A 248 14.83 18.69 -25.19
C ASP A 248 14.93 17.37 -25.98
N VAL A 249 16.14 16.94 -26.36
CA VAL A 249 16.28 15.64 -27.04
C VAL A 249 15.97 14.47 -26.11
N GLY A 250 16.12 14.68 -24.83
CA GLY A 250 15.87 13.71 -23.75
C GLY A 250 16.92 12.61 -23.67
N ALA A 251 17.02 12.03 -22.48
CA ALA A 251 17.95 10.95 -22.17
C ALA A 251 17.36 9.91 -21.22
N ALA A 252 17.67 8.64 -21.42
CA ALA A 252 17.45 7.55 -20.47
C ALA A 252 18.80 6.93 -20.11
N THR A 253 19.24 7.09 -18.86
CA THR A 253 20.56 6.68 -18.38
C THR A 253 20.48 5.46 -17.47
N PHE A 254 21.15 4.39 -17.85
CA PHE A 254 21.26 3.19 -16.99
C PHE A 254 22.20 3.45 -15.80
N GLY A 255 21.80 3.00 -14.62
CA GLY A 255 22.56 3.11 -13.39
C GLY A 255 22.83 1.75 -12.74
N ASN A 256 24.09 1.52 -12.37
CA ASN A 256 24.48 0.34 -11.60
C ASN A 256 24.04 0.51 -10.12
N GLY A 257 23.22 -0.38 -9.63
CA GLY A 257 22.65 -0.30 -8.27
C GLY A 257 23.61 -0.66 -7.13
N ALA A 258 24.84 -1.08 -7.44
CA ALA A 258 25.90 -1.31 -6.43
C ALA A 258 26.86 -0.11 -6.31
N THR A 259 27.10 0.61 -7.41
CA THR A 259 28.12 1.68 -7.48
C THR A 259 27.57 3.05 -7.82
N GLY A 260 26.35 3.11 -8.33
CA GLY A 260 25.74 4.31 -8.89
C GLY A 260 26.27 4.68 -10.28
N SER A 261 25.60 5.63 -10.93
CA SER A 261 26.07 6.34 -12.14
C SER A 261 26.49 7.76 -11.77
N ARG A 262 27.55 8.26 -12.40
CA ARG A 262 28.17 9.55 -12.10
C ARG A 262 28.63 10.23 -13.37
N GLY A 263 28.90 11.53 -13.28
CA GLY A 263 29.35 12.36 -14.38
C GLY A 263 28.21 12.98 -15.15
N VAL A 264 28.53 13.55 -16.30
CA VAL A 264 27.56 14.27 -17.14
C VAL A 264 26.81 13.29 -18.04
N VAL A 265 25.50 13.50 -18.20
CA VAL A 265 24.67 12.77 -19.17
C VAL A 265 25.18 13.01 -20.60
N SER A 266 25.26 11.95 -21.41
CA SER A 266 25.75 12.01 -22.82
C SER A 266 25.29 10.77 -23.60
N ALA A 267 25.36 10.81 -24.93
CA ALA A 267 25.09 9.65 -25.76
C ALA A 267 26.03 8.44 -25.52
N ALA A 268 27.18 8.67 -24.86
CA ALA A 268 28.12 7.60 -24.51
C ALA A 268 27.70 6.80 -23.29
N ASN A 269 26.81 7.33 -22.42
CA ASN A 269 26.32 6.66 -21.21
C ASN A 269 24.79 6.54 -21.16
N SER A 270 24.07 7.07 -22.16
CA SER A 270 22.60 7.15 -22.16
C SER A 270 22.04 6.84 -23.56
N LEU A 271 20.81 6.35 -23.60
CA LEU A 271 19.98 6.40 -24.79
C LEU A 271 19.47 7.82 -24.96
N VAL A 272 19.64 8.43 -26.12
CA VAL A 272 19.31 9.83 -26.37
C VAL A 272 18.53 10.02 -27.68
N GLY A 273 17.84 11.16 -27.84
CA GLY A 273 17.23 11.56 -29.10
C GLY A 273 18.27 12.06 -30.11
N GLY A 274 17.86 12.10 -31.37
CA GLY A 274 18.68 12.60 -32.49
C GLY A 274 18.26 13.97 -33.01
N SER A 275 17.11 14.47 -32.56
CA SER A 275 16.54 15.76 -32.97
C SER A 275 15.98 16.51 -31.76
N GLY A 276 15.92 17.83 -31.85
CA GLY A 276 15.29 18.65 -30.81
C GLY A 276 13.84 18.23 -30.61
N SER A 277 13.42 18.22 -29.34
CA SER A 277 12.10 17.81 -28.88
C SER A 277 11.75 16.31 -29.10
N ASP A 278 12.74 15.43 -29.30
CA ASP A 278 12.52 13.98 -29.34
C ASP A 278 12.08 13.45 -27.96
N GLN A 279 12.46 14.11 -26.88
CA GLN A 279 12.09 13.85 -25.50
C GLN A 279 12.20 12.37 -25.09
N VAL A 280 13.33 11.72 -25.41
CA VAL A 280 13.61 10.33 -25.05
C VAL A 280 13.42 10.13 -23.55
N GLY A 281 12.62 9.10 -23.19
CA GLY A 281 12.24 8.86 -21.80
C GLY A 281 11.14 9.79 -21.29
N TYR A 282 10.33 10.38 -22.13
CA TYR A 282 9.30 11.38 -21.84
C TYR A 282 8.41 11.05 -20.63
N CYS A 283 7.78 9.90 -20.64
CA CYS A 283 6.86 9.55 -19.55
C CYS A 283 7.43 8.49 -18.62
N CYS A 284 8.11 7.51 -19.16
CA CYS A 284 8.41 6.34 -18.36
C CYS A 284 9.53 5.48 -18.90
N VAL A 285 10.26 4.92 -17.99
CA VAL A 285 10.98 3.67 -18.18
C VAL A 285 10.17 2.57 -17.49
N ILE A 286 9.89 1.50 -18.21
CA ILE A 286 9.10 0.37 -17.70
C ILE A 286 10.08 -0.77 -17.35
N ALA A 287 10.15 -1.14 -16.07
CA ALA A 287 10.93 -2.29 -15.63
C ALA A 287 10.23 -3.60 -16.00
N LEU A 288 10.96 -4.54 -16.57
CA LEU A 288 10.52 -5.90 -16.82
C LEU A 288 10.87 -6.82 -15.63
N ALA A 289 10.08 -7.86 -15.41
CA ALA A 289 10.26 -8.77 -14.28
C ALA A 289 11.63 -9.46 -14.25
N ASN A 290 12.26 -9.65 -15.43
CA ASN A 290 13.59 -10.27 -15.57
C ASN A 290 14.76 -9.29 -15.38
N GLY A 291 14.48 -8.04 -14.98
CA GLY A 291 15.46 -7.01 -14.74
C GLY A 291 15.81 -6.14 -15.96
N ASN A 292 15.35 -6.49 -17.17
CA ASN A 292 15.43 -5.64 -18.35
C ASN A 292 14.43 -4.48 -18.28
N TYR A 293 14.42 -3.58 -19.25
CA TYR A 293 13.53 -2.43 -19.23
C TYR A 293 13.17 -1.93 -20.62
N LEU A 294 12.17 -1.09 -20.70
CA LEU A 294 11.73 -0.42 -21.93
C LEU A 294 11.77 1.09 -21.73
N VAL A 295 12.22 1.83 -22.73
CA VAL A 295 12.21 3.29 -22.75
C VAL A 295 11.15 3.77 -23.73
N GLN A 296 10.17 4.52 -23.26
CA GLN A 296 9.10 5.09 -24.06
C GLN A 296 9.51 6.49 -24.57
N SER A 297 9.43 6.70 -25.86
CA SER A 297 9.77 7.96 -26.53
C SER A 297 8.71 8.31 -27.58
N PRO A 298 7.45 8.60 -27.17
CA PRO A 298 6.33 8.76 -28.11
C PRO A 298 6.47 9.98 -29.04
N PHE A 299 7.27 10.96 -28.67
CA PHE A 299 7.51 12.17 -29.48
C PHE A 299 8.73 12.06 -30.39
N TRP A 300 9.45 10.94 -30.32
CA TRP A 300 10.61 10.72 -31.18
C TRP A 300 10.25 10.87 -32.69
N ARG A 301 11.16 11.49 -33.46
CA ARG A 301 10.99 11.82 -34.87
C ARG A 301 11.62 10.77 -35.77
N SER A 302 10.86 10.24 -36.71
CA SER A 302 11.37 9.34 -37.78
C SER A 302 11.61 10.10 -39.10
N GLY A 303 12.81 10.62 -39.30
CA GLY A 303 13.10 11.48 -40.43
C GLY A 303 12.25 12.75 -40.44
N SER A 304 11.33 12.90 -41.41
CA SER A 304 10.40 14.03 -41.48
C SER A 304 9.11 13.82 -40.69
N ALA A 305 8.83 12.60 -40.23
CA ALA A 305 7.62 12.28 -39.47
C ALA A 305 7.80 12.69 -38.00
N THR A 306 7.15 13.78 -37.60
CA THR A 306 7.14 14.29 -36.25
C THR A 306 6.29 13.39 -35.36
N GLU A 307 6.75 13.15 -34.13
CA GLU A 307 6.00 12.34 -33.15
C GLU A 307 5.64 10.93 -33.67
N ALA A 308 6.52 10.35 -34.52
CA ALA A 308 6.34 8.99 -35.01
C ALA A 308 6.41 7.99 -33.84
N GLY A 309 7.17 8.33 -32.81
CA GLY A 309 7.34 7.54 -31.61
C GLY A 309 8.31 6.38 -31.76
N ALA A 310 8.87 5.99 -30.62
CA ALA A 310 9.78 4.86 -30.51
C ALA A 310 9.64 4.16 -29.16
N LEU A 311 9.81 2.83 -29.17
CA LEU A 311 9.99 2.02 -27.97
C LEU A 311 11.32 1.30 -28.04
N THR A 312 12.21 1.56 -27.08
CA THR A 312 13.56 0.97 -27.04
C THR A 312 13.67 -0.06 -25.92
N PHE A 313 14.16 -1.25 -26.24
CA PHE A 313 14.50 -2.27 -25.24
C PHE A 313 15.90 -2.02 -24.67
N GLY A 314 16.05 -2.09 -23.35
CA GLY A 314 17.32 -1.96 -22.64
C GLY A 314 17.64 -3.19 -21.79
N SER A 315 18.90 -3.63 -21.85
CA SER A 315 19.41 -4.67 -20.97
C SER A 315 19.54 -4.15 -19.53
N GLY A 316 18.98 -4.87 -18.59
CA GLY A 316 19.10 -4.52 -17.17
C GLY A 316 20.45 -4.79 -16.53
N SER A 317 21.40 -5.39 -17.28
CA SER A 317 22.78 -5.60 -16.83
C SER A 317 23.79 -4.62 -17.42
N THR A 318 23.59 -4.19 -18.68
CA THR A 318 24.52 -3.32 -19.39
C THR A 318 23.91 -2.00 -19.81
N GLY A 319 22.61 -1.86 -19.73
CA GLY A 319 21.89 -0.70 -20.26
C GLY A 319 21.74 -0.72 -21.79
N VAL A 320 21.21 0.36 -22.33
CA VAL A 320 21.21 0.73 -23.74
C VAL A 320 21.70 2.18 -23.85
N GLN A 321 22.48 2.48 -24.87
CA GLN A 321 23.07 3.80 -25.10
C GLN A 321 23.13 4.15 -26.59
N GLY A 322 23.42 5.40 -26.88
CA GLY A 322 23.48 5.95 -28.26
C GLY A 322 22.15 6.55 -28.69
N VAL A 323 21.99 6.80 -29.99
CA VAL A 323 20.83 7.48 -30.56
C VAL A 323 19.72 6.50 -30.90
N VAL A 324 18.47 6.84 -30.57
CA VAL A 324 17.26 6.08 -30.96
C VAL A 324 17.15 5.97 -32.46
N SER A 325 16.85 4.77 -32.98
CA SER A 325 16.70 4.48 -34.42
C SER A 325 15.90 3.18 -34.63
N SER A 326 15.46 2.90 -35.86
CA SER A 326 14.80 1.63 -36.20
C SER A 326 15.70 0.38 -36.04
N ALA A 327 17.00 0.56 -35.90
CA ALA A 327 17.92 -0.57 -35.63
C ALA A 327 17.87 -1.05 -34.19
N ASN A 328 17.56 -0.16 -33.23
CA ASN A 328 17.54 -0.47 -31.77
C ASN A 328 16.16 -0.32 -31.15
N SER A 329 15.15 0.13 -31.89
CA SER A 329 13.81 0.47 -31.36
C SER A 329 12.71 0.04 -32.34
N LEU A 330 11.53 -0.28 -31.82
CA LEU A 330 10.31 -0.32 -32.60
C LEU A 330 9.84 1.11 -32.82
N VAL A 331 9.61 1.50 -34.10
CA VAL A 331 9.34 2.89 -34.47
C VAL A 331 8.15 3.05 -35.42
N GLY A 332 7.52 4.22 -35.36
CA GLY A 332 6.52 4.66 -36.34
C GLY A 332 7.12 5.22 -37.61
N GLN A 333 6.28 5.44 -38.62
CA GLN A 333 6.66 5.96 -39.94
C GLN A 333 5.87 7.19 -40.34
N SER A 334 4.70 7.40 -39.76
CA SER A 334 3.82 8.52 -40.04
C SER A 334 3.82 9.53 -38.89
N PRO A 335 3.52 10.81 -39.18
CA PRO A 335 3.37 11.80 -38.12
C PRO A 335 2.28 11.40 -37.13
N SER A 336 2.56 11.57 -35.85
CA SER A 336 1.66 11.26 -34.71
C SER A 336 1.23 9.80 -34.65
N ASP A 337 2.03 8.86 -35.10
CA ASP A 337 1.86 7.42 -34.87
C ASP A 337 2.01 7.08 -33.38
N TRP A 338 2.81 7.85 -32.64
CA TRP A 338 3.09 7.76 -31.20
C TRP A 338 3.47 6.35 -30.73
N VAL A 339 4.27 5.64 -31.53
CA VAL A 339 4.74 4.30 -31.18
C VAL A 339 5.44 4.33 -29.81
N GLY A 340 5.07 3.39 -28.96
CA GLY A 340 5.58 3.30 -27.60
C GLY A 340 4.82 4.13 -26.56
N TYR A 341 3.70 4.80 -26.92
CA TYR A 341 2.89 5.56 -25.96
C TYR A 341 2.25 4.66 -24.90
N GLN A 342 1.78 3.48 -25.31
CA GLN A 342 1.23 2.49 -24.38
C GLN A 342 1.96 1.15 -24.49
N VAL A 343 2.21 0.51 -23.34
CA VAL A 343 2.84 -0.81 -23.25
C VAL A 343 2.11 -1.65 -22.20
N GLY A 344 1.73 -2.86 -22.57
CA GLY A 344 1.17 -3.86 -21.67
C GLY A 344 2.23 -4.91 -21.31
N LEU A 345 2.55 -5.08 -20.03
CA LEU A 345 3.44 -6.12 -19.56
C LEU A 345 2.70 -7.44 -19.42
N LEU A 346 3.27 -8.52 -19.94
CA LEU A 346 2.70 -9.85 -19.83
C LEU A 346 3.27 -10.60 -18.61
N SER A 347 2.48 -11.48 -18.01
CA SER A 347 2.90 -12.22 -16.81
C SER A 347 4.06 -13.19 -17.03
N ASN A 348 4.35 -13.53 -18.31
CA ASN A 348 5.51 -14.36 -18.70
C ASN A 348 6.79 -13.54 -18.94
N GLY A 349 6.77 -12.22 -18.66
CA GLY A 349 7.91 -11.31 -18.82
C GLY A 349 8.08 -10.71 -20.21
N ASN A 350 7.25 -11.06 -21.20
CA ASN A 350 7.14 -10.38 -22.49
C ASN A 350 6.25 -9.12 -22.38
N TYR A 351 6.05 -8.41 -23.46
CA TYR A 351 5.24 -7.20 -23.49
C TYR A 351 4.53 -7.02 -24.83
N VAL A 352 3.60 -6.10 -24.85
CA VAL A 352 2.84 -5.71 -26.06
C VAL A 352 2.86 -4.20 -26.18
N VAL A 353 3.18 -3.69 -27.36
CA VAL A 353 3.17 -2.26 -27.69
C VAL A 353 1.84 -1.94 -28.34
N ILE A 354 1.14 -0.95 -27.81
CA ILE A 354 -0.22 -0.62 -28.19
C ILE A 354 -0.20 0.77 -28.82
N ASN A 355 -0.53 0.87 -30.11
CA ASN A 355 -0.41 2.08 -30.91
C ASN A 355 -1.74 2.37 -31.63
N PRO A 356 -2.79 2.84 -30.94
CA PRO A 356 -4.10 3.05 -31.53
C PRO A 356 -4.13 4.17 -32.60
N PHE A 357 -3.14 5.04 -32.59
CA PHE A 357 -2.99 6.14 -33.53
C PHE A 357 -2.19 5.79 -34.79
N TRP A 358 -1.59 4.60 -34.84
CA TRP A 358 -0.76 4.17 -35.96
C TRP A 358 -1.56 4.14 -37.27
N SER A 359 -0.90 4.65 -38.33
CA SER A 359 -1.48 4.77 -39.66
C SER A 359 -0.80 3.82 -40.64
N ASN A 360 -1.56 3.11 -41.50
CA ASN A 360 -1.02 2.16 -42.46
C ASN A 360 -1.17 2.67 -43.90
N ALA A 361 -0.06 2.92 -44.60
CA ALA A 361 0.00 3.26 -46.02
C ALA A 361 -0.99 4.38 -46.45
N GLY A 362 -1.16 5.39 -45.59
CA GLY A 362 -2.06 6.53 -45.81
C GLY A 362 -3.49 6.31 -45.26
N VAL A 363 -3.81 5.16 -44.75
CA VAL A 363 -5.08 4.94 -43.98
C VAL A 363 -4.84 5.38 -42.53
N PHE A 364 -5.54 6.41 -42.12
CA PHE A 364 -5.29 7.12 -40.87
C PHE A 364 -5.87 6.37 -39.65
N LYS A 365 -5.08 6.25 -38.56
CA LYS A 365 -5.49 5.67 -37.27
C LYS A 365 -6.15 4.29 -37.39
N VAL A 366 -5.59 3.39 -38.17
CA VAL A 366 -6.07 1.99 -38.16
C VAL A 366 -5.74 1.28 -36.86
N GLY A 367 -4.72 1.76 -36.15
CA GLY A 367 -4.21 1.17 -34.91
C GLY A 367 -3.37 -0.09 -35.16
N ALA A 368 -2.44 -0.34 -34.24
CA ALA A 368 -1.58 -1.51 -34.27
C ALA A 368 -1.25 -2.01 -32.87
N VAL A 369 -1.19 -3.32 -32.71
CA VAL A 369 -0.74 -3.98 -31.47
C VAL A 369 0.39 -4.94 -31.80
N THR A 370 1.62 -4.64 -31.31
CA THR A 370 2.87 -5.33 -31.65
C THR A 370 3.39 -6.12 -30.43
N PHE A 371 3.71 -7.39 -30.62
CA PHE A 371 4.35 -8.20 -29.56
C PHE A 371 5.84 -7.90 -29.47
N GLY A 372 6.38 -7.87 -28.23
CA GLY A 372 7.80 -7.70 -27.93
C GLY A 372 8.32 -8.72 -26.93
N SER A 373 9.50 -9.28 -27.22
CA SER A 373 10.17 -10.21 -26.31
C SER A 373 10.82 -9.46 -25.14
N GLY A 374 10.55 -9.89 -23.90
CA GLY A 374 11.18 -9.33 -22.71
C GLY A 374 12.66 -9.68 -22.53
N THR A 375 13.21 -10.54 -23.40
CA THR A 375 14.64 -10.92 -23.39
C THR A 375 15.46 -10.28 -24.50
N THR A 376 14.85 -10.08 -25.69
CA THR A 376 15.55 -9.58 -26.87
C THR A 376 14.98 -8.24 -27.40
N GLY A 377 13.82 -7.85 -26.90
CA GLY A 377 13.10 -6.69 -27.40
C GLY A 377 12.42 -6.94 -28.76
N VAL A 378 11.95 -5.86 -29.36
CA VAL A 378 11.48 -5.75 -30.75
C VAL A 378 12.01 -4.47 -31.34
N SER A 379 12.43 -4.49 -32.63
CA SER A 379 12.94 -3.32 -33.34
C SER A 379 12.44 -3.33 -34.80
N GLY A 380 12.65 -2.21 -35.51
CA GLY A 380 12.17 -2.02 -36.87
C GLY A 380 10.88 -1.20 -36.90
N PHE A 381 10.20 -1.23 -38.01
CA PHE A 381 8.96 -0.50 -38.23
C PHE A 381 7.73 -1.31 -37.85
N VAL A 382 6.69 -0.66 -37.27
CA VAL A 382 5.37 -1.26 -37.10
C VAL A 382 4.77 -1.59 -38.48
N SER A 383 4.19 -2.78 -38.65
CA SER A 383 3.64 -3.28 -39.93
C SER A 383 2.62 -4.42 -39.70
N GLU A 384 1.80 -4.73 -40.70
CA GLU A 384 0.89 -5.88 -40.68
C GLU A 384 1.59 -7.23 -40.40
N ALA A 385 2.84 -7.35 -40.82
CA ALA A 385 3.62 -8.58 -40.67
C ALA A 385 4.00 -8.87 -39.20
N ASN A 386 4.13 -7.83 -38.34
CA ASN A 386 4.54 -7.96 -36.95
C ASN A 386 3.48 -7.51 -35.95
N SER A 387 2.31 -7.04 -36.42
CA SER A 387 1.29 -6.42 -35.57
C SER A 387 -0.13 -6.84 -35.97
N LEU A 388 -1.02 -6.93 -35.00
CA LEU A 388 -2.46 -6.95 -35.23
C LEU A 388 -2.89 -5.53 -35.59
N ILE A 389 -3.59 -5.35 -36.74
CA ILE A 389 -3.96 -4.05 -37.25
C ILE A 389 -5.45 -3.95 -37.65
N GLY A 390 -5.96 -2.74 -37.71
CA GLY A 390 -7.26 -2.44 -38.34
C GLY A 390 -7.20 -2.38 -39.85
N GLY A 391 -8.35 -2.51 -40.52
CA GLY A 391 -8.48 -2.42 -41.96
C GLY A 391 -9.07 -1.11 -42.47
N LYS A 392 -9.73 -0.35 -41.61
CA LYS A 392 -10.37 0.93 -41.94
C LYS A 392 -9.82 2.08 -41.10
N ALA A 393 -9.96 3.29 -41.61
CA ALA A 393 -9.61 4.50 -40.88
C ALA A 393 -10.45 4.59 -39.59
N PHE A 394 -9.77 4.91 -38.46
CA PHE A 394 -10.36 5.01 -37.13
C PHE A 394 -10.80 3.69 -36.50
N ASP A 395 -10.44 2.52 -37.07
CA ASP A 395 -10.55 1.24 -36.33
C ASP A 395 -9.80 1.28 -34.99
N SER A 396 -8.75 2.08 -34.93
CA SER A 396 -7.95 2.36 -33.70
C SER A 396 -7.65 1.09 -32.90
N VAL A 397 -7.23 0.00 -33.56
CA VAL A 397 -7.01 -1.30 -32.90
C VAL A 397 -6.15 -1.15 -31.64
N GLY A 398 -6.68 -1.63 -30.52
CA GLY A 398 -6.07 -1.53 -29.20
C GLY A 398 -6.37 -0.20 -28.47
N GLU A 399 -7.31 0.64 -28.92
CA GLU A 399 -7.61 1.94 -28.29
C GLU A 399 -7.92 1.85 -26.79
N GLU A 400 -8.56 0.77 -26.37
CA GLU A 400 -8.89 0.49 -24.97
C GLU A 400 -7.85 -0.43 -24.28
N GLY A 401 -6.70 -0.62 -24.88
CA GLY A 401 -5.58 -1.38 -24.35
C GLY A 401 -5.77 -2.89 -24.41
N ILE A 402 -5.09 -3.58 -23.52
CA ILE A 402 -5.11 -5.04 -23.42
C ILE A 402 -5.51 -5.52 -22.02
N ALA A 403 -6.04 -6.72 -21.93
CA ALA A 403 -6.14 -7.49 -20.69
C ALA A 403 -5.07 -8.60 -20.68
N VAL A 404 -4.24 -8.63 -19.65
CA VAL A 404 -3.20 -9.63 -19.46
C VAL A 404 -3.77 -10.82 -18.71
N LEU A 405 -3.57 -12.03 -19.23
CA LEU A 405 -4.08 -13.25 -18.65
C LEU A 405 -3.03 -13.93 -17.76
N ALA A 406 -3.47 -14.70 -16.77
CA ALA A 406 -2.58 -15.45 -15.89
C ALA A 406 -1.73 -16.50 -16.64
N THR A 407 -2.19 -16.94 -17.83
CA THR A 407 -1.45 -17.83 -18.73
C THR A 407 -0.26 -17.18 -19.41
N GLY A 408 -0.10 -15.85 -19.28
CA GLY A 408 0.88 -15.06 -20.03
C GLY A 408 0.37 -14.58 -21.38
N ASN A 409 -0.79 -15.04 -21.85
CA ASN A 409 -1.48 -14.54 -23.04
C ASN A 409 -2.17 -13.20 -22.76
N TYR A 410 -2.75 -12.58 -23.78
CA TYR A 410 -3.43 -11.29 -23.65
C TYR A 410 -4.67 -11.20 -24.57
N VAL A 411 -5.49 -10.21 -24.30
CA VAL A 411 -6.69 -9.91 -25.08
C VAL A 411 -6.68 -8.45 -25.44
N VAL A 412 -6.75 -8.12 -26.74
CA VAL A 412 -6.78 -6.75 -27.28
C VAL A 412 -8.22 -6.27 -27.36
N ARG A 413 -8.49 -5.03 -26.94
CA ARG A 413 -9.80 -4.40 -26.98
C ARG A 413 -9.84 -3.29 -28.02
N SER A 414 -10.75 -3.38 -28.97
CA SER A 414 -10.91 -2.45 -30.09
C SER A 414 -12.41 -2.15 -30.30
N PRO A 415 -13.07 -1.43 -29.37
CA PRO A 415 -14.53 -1.21 -29.45
C PRO A 415 -14.94 -0.29 -30.59
N GLY A 416 -14.01 0.49 -31.17
CA GLY A 416 -14.21 1.29 -32.37
C GLY A 416 -14.08 0.52 -33.69
N TRP A 417 -13.68 -0.76 -33.68
CA TRP A 417 -13.48 -1.53 -34.89
C TRP A 417 -14.75 -1.71 -35.73
N ASP A 418 -14.60 -1.53 -37.05
CA ASP A 418 -15.68 -1.61 -38.04
C ASP A 418 -15.61 -2.94 -38.79
N ASN A 419 -16.71 -3.61 -38.94
CA ASN A 419 -16.80 -4.72 -39.90
C ASN A 419 -17.12 -4.21 -41.32
N ALA A 420 -17.37 -5.13 -42.27
CA ALA A 420 -17.68 -4.73 -43.67
C ALA A 420 -18.97 -3.94 -43.80
N GLU A 421 -19.93 -4.15 -42.90
CA GLU A 421 -21.33 -3.66 -43.02
C GLU A 421 -21.64 -2.54 -42.02
N PHE A 422 -21.07 -2.59 -40.82
CA PHE A 422 -21.44 -1.73 -39.68
C PHE A 422 -20.25 -1.06 -39.05
N GLU A 423 -20.44 0.19 -38.59
CA GLU A 423 -19.49 0.97 -37.83
C GLU A 423 -19.55 0.65 -36.34
N ASN A 424 -18.36 0.69 -35.67
CA ASN A 424 -18.23 0.52 -34.24
C ASN A 424 -18.93 -0.76 -33.71
N VAL A 425 -18.83 -1.85 -34.41
CA VAL A 425 -19.31 -3.15 -33.89
C VAL A 425 -18.40 -3.66 -32.78
N GLY A 426 -17.16 -3.23 -32.80
CA GLY A 426 -16.12 -3.61 -31.83
C GLY A 426 -15.58 -5.02 -32.01
N ALA A 427 -14.35 -5.20 -31.58
CA ALA A 427 -13.65 -6.48 -31.62
C ALA A 427 -12.83 -6.72 -30.36
N VAL A 428 -12.81 -7.96 -29.90
CA VAL A 428 -11.95 -8.43 -28.81
C VAL A 428 -11.11 -9.60 -29.32
N THR A 429 -9.79 -9.39 -29.44
CA THR A 429 -8.86 -10.30 -30.10
C THR A 429 -7.91 -10.96 -29.11
N PHE A 430 -7.84 -12.29 -29.12
CA PHE A 430 -6.89 -13.04 -28.30
C PHE A 430 -5.49 -13.05 -28.96
N GLY A 431 -4.44 -12.82 -28.17
CA GLY A 431 -3.05 -12.87 -28.58
C GLY A 431 -2.20 -13.80 -27.73
N SER A 432 -1.31 -14.56 -28.38
CA SER A 432 -0.35 -15.41 -27.71
C SER A 432 0.72 -14.57 -27.00
N GLY A 433 0.98 -14.86 -25.73
CA GLY A 433 2.03 -14.19 -24.95
C GLY A 433 3.45 -14.65 -25.28
N THR A 434 3.62 -15.60 -26.19
CA THR A 434 4.93 -16.09 -26.65
C THR A 434 5.28 -15.71 -28.08
N SER A 435 4.27 -15.54 -28.95
CA SER A 435 4.45 -15.24 -30.36
C SER A 435 3.69 -14.02 -30.85
N GLY A 436 2.82 -13.47 -30.01
CA GLY A 436 1.91 -12.38 -30.40
C GLY A 436 0.78 -12.85 -31.32
N ILE A 437 0.15 -11.87 -31.95
CA ILE A 437 -0.80 -12.02 -33.07
C ILE A 437 -0.50 -10.93 -34.09
N SER A 438 -0.64 -11.23 -35.38
CA SER A 438 -0.43 -10.27 -36.48
C SER A 438 -1.52 -10.43 -37.56
N GLY A 439 -1.60 -9.46 -38.46
CA GLY A 439 -2.58 -9.39 -39.55
C GLY A 439 -3.82 -8.60 -39.16
N LEU A 440 -4.85 -8.67 -40.01
CA LEU A 440 -6.08 -7.90 -39.85
C LEU A 440 -7.02 -8.48 -38.81
N VAL A 441 -7.66 -7.61 -38.03
CA VAL A 441 -8.79 -7.96 -37.14
C VAL A 441 -9.96 -8.44 -38.00
N SER A 442 -10.61 -9.54 -37.58
CA SER A 442 -11.74 -10.16 -38.30
C SER A 442 -12.58 -11.06 -37.37
N PRO A 443 -13.82 -11.42 -37.74
CA PRO A 443 -14.63 -12.37 -36.95
C PRO A 443 -14.02 -13.77 -36.81
N LEU A 444 -13.01 -14.12 -37.63
CA LEU A 444 -12.31 -15.42 -37.54
C LEU A 444 -11.30 -15.48 -36.40
N ASN A 445 -10.75 -14.34 -35.98
CA ASN A 445 -9.75 -14.26 -34.93
C ASN A 445 -10.21 -13.46 -33.70
N SER A 446 -11.45 -12.89 -33.73
CA SER A 446 -11.94 -11.99 -32.70
C SER A 446 -13.41 -12.23 -32.36
N LEU A 447 -13.76 -12.03 -31.10
CA LEU A 447 -15.17 -11.87 -30.68
C LEU A 447 -15.64 -10.49 -31.16
N VAL A 448 -16.77 -10.43 -31.87
CA VAL A 448 -17.25 -9.19 -32.48
C VAL A 448 -18.72 -8.92 -32.17
N GLY A 449 -19.13 -7.68 -32.23
CA GLY A 449 -20.52 -7.30 -32.20
C GLY A 449 -21.23 -7.69 -33.50
N SER A 450 -22.54 -7.55 -33.56
CA SER A 450 -23.42 -7.97 -34.66
C SER A 450 -24.17 -6.80 -35.33
N ALA A 451 -24.17 -5.61 -34.72
CA ALA A 451 -24.84 -4.43 -35.21
C ALA A 451 -24.02 -3.16 -34.96
N ALA A 452 -24.35 -2.09 -35.69
CA ALA A 452 -23.67 -0.79 -35.48
C ALA A 452 -23.79 -0.31 -34.03
N GLY A 453 -22.68 0.10 -33.45
CA GLY A 453 -22.60 0.62 -32.09
C GLY A 453 -22.63 -0.42 -30.97
N ASP A 454 -22.56 -1.72 -31.28
CA ASP A 454 -22.51 -2.79 -30.27
C ASP A 454 -21.22 -2.69 -29.40
N ARG A 455 -20.14 -2.15 -29.96
CA ARG A 455 -18.88 -1.85 -29.28
C ARG A 455 -18.39 -2.99 -28.39
N ALA A 456 -18.27 -4.20 -28.95
CA ALA A 456 -17.82 -5.39 -28.24
C ALA A 456 -16.54 -5.09 -27.40
N GLY A 457 -16.60 -5.42 -26.11
CA GLY A 457 -15.47 -5.22 -25.17
C GLY A 457 -15.30 -3.80 -24.66
N SER A 458 -16.22 -2.87 -24.94
CA SER A 458 -16.11 -1.45 -24.52
C SER A 458 -16.01 -1.25 -23.01
N ALA A 459 -16.67 -2.08 -22.19
CA ALA A 459 -16.59 -1.96 -20.75
C ALA A 459 -15.42 -2.74 -20.11
N GLY A 460 -14.64 -3.45 -20.91
CA GLY A 460 -13.44 -4.13 -20.45
C GLY A 460 -13.42 -5.64 -20.58
N VAL A 461 -12.27 -6.20 -20.23
CA VAL A 461 -12.02 -7.65 -20.14
C VAL A 461 -11.44 -7.94 -18.77
N THR A 462 -12.03 -8.86 -18.03
CA THR A 462 -11.57 -9.29 -16.72
C THR A 462 -10.87 -10.64 -16.85
N ALA A 463 -9.57 -10.67 -16.54
CA ALA A 463 -8.79 -11.90 -16.45
C ALA A 463 -9.17 -12.68 -15.18
N LEU A 464 -9.35 -13.98 -15.28
CA LEU A 464 -9.66 -14.87 -14.18
C LEU A 464 -8.39 -15.55 -13.64
N ALA A 465 -8.40 -15.96 -12.37
CA ALA A 465 -7.24 -16.59 -11.72
C ALA A 465 -6.81 -17.92 -12.38
N ASN A 466 -7.75 -18.63 -13.02
CA ASN A 466 -7.47 -19.86 -13.79
C ASN A 466 -6.95 -19.61 -15.21
N GLY A 467 -6.74 -18.35 -15.56
CA GLY A 467 -6.21 -17.94 -16.87
C GLY A 467 -7.24 -17.64 -17.94
N ASN A 468 -8.52 -17.98 -17.76
CA ASN A 468 -9.61 -17.60 -18.64
C ASN A 468 -9.99 -16.13 -18.45
N TYR A 469 -11.00 -15.63 -19.16
CA TYR A 469 -11.40 -14.22 -19.08
C TYR A 469 -12.90 -14.02 -19.40
N VAL A 470 -13.40 -12.84 -19.05
CA VAL A 470 -14.77 -12.42 -19.37
C VAL A 470 -14.75 -11.05 -20.04
N VAL A 471 -15.43 -10.93 -21.16
CA VAL A 471 -15.58 -9.69 -21.95
C VAL A 471 -16.89 -9.01 -21.59
N ARG A 472 -16.88 -7.72 -21.35
CA ARG A 472 -18.08 -6.91 -21.06
C ARG A 472 -18.44 -6.04 -22.25
N SER A 473 -19.67 -6.17 -22.73
CA SER A 473 -20.22 -5.46 -23.90
C SER A 473 -21.60 -4.90 -23.58
N PRO A 474 -21.72 -3.87 -22.72
CA PRO A 474 -23.03 -3.40 -22.24
C PRO A 474 -23.88 -2.75 -23.31
N PHE A 475 -23.31 -2.28 -24.41
CA PHE A 475 -24.04 -1.68 -25.53
C PHE A 475 -24.51 -2.71 -26.55
N TRP A 476 -24.14 -4.01 -26.38
CA TRP A 476 -24.52 -5.05 -27.30
C TRP A 476 -26.04 -5.18 -27.39
N ARG A 477 -26.53 -5.41 -28.60
CA ARG A 477 -27.96 -5.46 -28.95
C ARG A 477 -28.43 -6.89 -29.16
N LEU A 478 -29.52 -7.28 -28.48
CA LEU A 478 -30.18 -8.56 -28.71
C LEU A 478 -31.26 -8.39 -29.82
N GLY A 479 -30.90 -8.60 -31.07
CA GLY A 479 -31.77 -8.35 -32.20
C GLY A 479 -32.24 -6.89 -32.25
N THR A 480 -33.53 -6.64 -31.97
CA THR A 480 -34.10 -5.27 -31.91
C THR A 480 -34.03 -4.63 -30.52
N VAL A 481 -33.65 -5.37 -29.50
CA VAL A 481 -33.53 -4.89 -28.10
C VAL A 481 -32.19 -4.15 -27.95
N ALA A 482 -32.28 -2.80 -27.85
CA ALA A 482 -31.11 -1.94 -27.78
C ALA A 482 -30.42 -2.07 -26.41
N GLU A 483 -29.06 -2.12 -26.39
CA GLU A 483 -28.27 -2.10 -25.18
C GLU A 483 -28.73 -3.14 -24.14
N ALA A 484 -29.11 -4.34 -24.59
CA ALA A 484 -29.38 -5.47 -23.70
C ALA A 484 -28.11 -5.84 -22.88
N GLY A 485 -26.95 -5.64 -23.47
CA GLY A 485 -25.67 -5.95 -22.89
C GLY A 485 -25.34 -7.43 -22.85
N ALA A 486 -24.06 -7.73 -22.81
CA ALA A 486 -23.54 -9.10 -22.79
C ALA A 486 -22.26 -9.21 -21.95
N ALA A 487 -22.13 -10.30 -21.21
CA ALA A 487 -20.90 -10.75 -20.58
C ALA A 487 -20.48 -12.10 -21.17
N THR A 488 -19.38 -12.11 -21.94
CA THR A 488 -18.95 -13.28 -22.73
C THR A 488 -17.71 -13.92 -22.12
N PHE A 489 -17.79 -15.21 -21.82
CA PHE A 489 -16.63 -15.98 -21.33
C PHE A 489 -15.70 -16.36 -22.50
N GLY A 490 -14.38 -16.25 -22.28
CA GLY A 490 -13.34 -16.64 -23.23
C GLY A 490 -12.28 -17.54 -22.63
N SER A 491 -11.79 -18.48 -23.41
CA SER A 491 -10.67 -19.37 -23.03
C SER A 491 -9.35 -18.62 -23.06
N GLY A 492 -8.59 -18.68 -21.97
CA GLY A 492 -7.24 -18.06 -21.88
C GLY A 492 -6.14 -18.82 -22.63
N SER A 493 -6.46 -19.96 -23.26
CA SER A 493 -5.50 -20.72 -24.07
C SER A 493 -5.78 -20.60 -25.57
N SER A 494 -7.05 -20.42 -25.97
CA SER A 494 -7.45 -20.39 -27.39
C SER A 494 -8.24 -19.14 -27.79
N GLY A 495 -8.63 -18.33 -26.80
CA GLY A 495 -9.52 -17.18 -27.06
C GLY A 495 -10.97 -17.57 -27.29
N ILE A 496 -11.74 -16.61 -27.77
CA ILE A 496 -13.08 -16.78 -28.33
C ILE A 496 -13.19 -15.91 -29.60
N SER A 497 -13.88 -16.40 -30.62
CA SER A 497 -14.11 -15.67 -31.88
C SER A 497 -15.56 -15.82 -32.35
N GLY A 498 -15.96 -15.02 -33.34
CA GLY A 498 -17.32 -14.99 -33.87
C GLY A 498 -18.21 -13.93 -33.21
N ALA A 499 -19.50 -13.96 -33.48
CA ALA A 499 -20.45 -12.97 -32.97
C ALA A 499 -20.91 -13.27 -31.54
N ILE A 500 -21.10 -12.21 -30.74
CA ILE A 500 -21.76 -12.27 -29.42
C ILE A 500 -23.22 -12.78 -29.62
N SER A 501 -23.65 -13.69 -28.72
CA SER A 501 -25.00 -14.29 -28.76
C SER A 501 -25.38 -14.84 -27.37
N PRO A 502 -26.71 -15.09 -27.13
CA PRO A 502 -27.14 -15.74 -25.87
C PRO A 502 -26.58 -17.16 -25.67
N ALA A 503 -26.07 -17.81 -26.73
CA ALA A 503 -25.48 -19.14 -26.64
C ALA A 503 -24.05 -19.14 -26.03
N ASN A 504 -23.31 -18.01 -26.15
CA ASN A 504 -21.96 -17.87 -25.68
C ASN A 504 -21.80 -16.79 -24.59
N SER A 505 -22.88 -16.07 -24.21
CA SER A 505 -22.82 -14.93 -23.32
C SER A 505 -24.01 -14.89 -22.36
N LEU A 506 -23.80 -14.39 -21.17
CA LEU A 506 -24.87 -13.92 -20.28
C LEU A 506 -25.41 -12.60 -20.82
N VAL A 507 -26.71 -12.48 -21.05
CA VAL A 507 -27.33 -11.35 -21.78
C VAL A 507 -28.52 -10.78 -21.04
N GLY A 508 -28.84 -9.53 -21.31
CA GLY A 508 -30.10 -8.89 -20.95
C GLY A 508 -31.23 -9.31 -21.85
N SER A 509 -32.45 -9.03 -21.43
CA SER A 509 -33.71 -9.36 -22.14
C SER A 509 -34.55 -8.14 -22.45
N THR A 510 -34.32 -7.02 -21.81
CA THR A 510 -35.01 -5.73 -22.00
C THR A 510 -34.02 -4.66 -22.46
N ALA A 511 -34.55 -3.60 -23.05
CA ALA A 511 -33.72 -2.50 -23.51
C ALA A 511 -33.09 -1.76 -22.32
N LEU A 512 -31.81 -1.44 -22.41
CA LEU A 512 -31.03 -0.77 -21.36
C LEU A 512 -30.71 -1.64 -20.13
N ASP A 513 -30.94 -2.95 -20.18
CA ASP A 513 -30.48 -3.88 -19.15
C ASP A 513 -28.94 -3.79 -18.96
N ARG A 514 -28.23 -3.49 -20.03
CA ARG A 514 -26.78 -3.28 -20.05
C ARG A 514 -26.01 -4.31 -19.24
N VAL A 515 -26.32 -5.59 -19.40
CA VAL A 515 -25.63 -6.66 -18.67
C VAL A 515 -24.13 -6.50 -18.77
N GLY A 516 -23.46 -6.50 -17.59
CA GLY A 516 -22.03 -6.24 -17.47
C GLY A 516 -21.65 -4.75 -17.50
N SER A 517 -22.61 -3.81 -17.36
CA SER A 517 -22.31 -2.37 -17.22
C SER A 517 -21.55 -2.04 -15.93
N GLY A 518 -21.82 -2.78 -14.85
CA GLY A 518 -20.98 -2.80 -13.66
C GLY A 518 -19.68 -3.57 -13.92
N ASP A 519 -19.02 -4.02 -12.86
CA ASP A 519 -17.78 -4.78 -13.02
C ASP A 519 -18.03 -6.29 -13.27
N VAL A 520 -17.01 -6.98 -13.78
CA VAL A 520 -16.84 -8.41 -13.59
C VAL A 520 -15.73 -8.62 -12.58
N VAL A 521 -16.05 -9.25 -11.46
CA VAL A 521 -15.10 -9.48 -10.37
C VAL A 521 -14.59 -10.91 -10.42
N ALA A 522 -13.29 -11.06 -10.64
CA ALA A 522 -12.62 -12.35 -10.60
C ALA A 522 -12.44 -12.81 -9.14
N LEU A 523 -12.78 -14.06 -8.86
CA LEU A 523 -12.60 -14.67 -7.55
C LEU A 523 -11.31 -15.48 -7.48
N GLY A 524 -10.71 -15.58 -6.30
CA GLY A 524 -9.45 -16.27 -6.11
C GLY A 524 -9.47 -17.77 -6.48
N ASN A 525 -10.64 -18.39 -6.52
CA ASN A 525 -10.83 -19.79 -6.95
C ASN A 525 -11.00 -19.98 -8.48
N GLY A 526 -10.86 -18.90 -9.25
CA GLY A 526 -11.00 -18.89 -10.72
C GLY A 526 -12.40 -18.64 -11.24
N ASN A 527 -13.44 -18.62 -10.39
CA ASN A 527 -14.79 -18.22 -10.75
C ASN A 527 -14.92 -16.69 -10.84
N TYR A 528 -16.09 -16.19 -11.21
CA TYR A 528 -16.31 -14.76 -11.36
C TYR A 528 -17.75 -14.35 -11.07
N VAL A 529 -17.96 -13.05 -10.95
CA VAL A 529 -19.28 -12.46 -10.72
C VAL A 529 -19.49 -11.32 -11.70
N VAL A 530 -20.64 -11.28 -12.38
CA VAL A 530 -21.05 -10.21 -13.31
C VAL A 530 -22.01 -9.28 -12.59
N VAL A 531 -21.72 -7.98 -12.61
CA VAL A 531 -22.53 -6.93 -11.97
C VAL A 531 -23.30 -6.17 -13.03
N SER A 532 -24.63 -6.12 -12.90
CA SER A 532 -25.55 -5.49 -13.85
C SER A 532 -26.57 -4.62 -13.10
N PRO A 533 -26.17 -3.42 -12.62
CA PRO A 533 -27.02 -2.62 -11.75
C PRO A 533 -28.23 -1.99 -12.45
N GLU A 534 -28.20 -1.95 -13.78
CA GLU A 534 -29.30 -1.41 -14.61
C GLU A 534 -30.29 -2.48 -15.10
N TRP A 535 -30.07 -3.76 -14.71
CA TRP A 535 -30.96 -4.86 -15.14
C TRP A 535 -32.37 -4.69 -14.60
N ASP A 536 -33.34 -4.94 -15.48
CA ASP A 536 -34.78 -4.82 -15.23
C ASP A 536 -35.44 -6.18 -14.92
N SER A 537 -36.30 -6.24 -13.92
CA SER A 537 -37.13 -7.43 -13.66
C SER A 537 -38.53 -7.23 -14.20
N GLY A 538 -38.79 -7.71 -15.43
CA GLY A 538 -40.03 -7.49 -16.10
C GLY A 538 -40.29 -6.01 -16.36
N SER A 539 -41.30 -5.42 -15.70
CA SER A 539 -41.63 -4.00 -15.81
C SER A 539 -40.98 -3.11 -14.75
N THR A 540 -40.25 -3.71 -13.80
CA THR A 540 -39.55 -2.96 -12.72
C THR A 540 -38.14 -2.63 -13.17
N SER A 541 -37.87 -1.32 -13.39
CA SER A 541 -36.60 -0.88 -13.94
C SER A 541 -35.49 -0.79 -12.89
N ASN A 542 -34.24 -1.02 -13.33
CA ASN A 542 -33.05 -0.86 -12.57
C ASN A 542 -33.07 -1.60 -11.21
N VAL A 543 -33.69 -2.76 -11.10
CA VAL A 543 -33.62 -3.54 -9.85
C VAL A 543 -32.20 -4.06 -9.60
N GLY A 544 -31.42 -4.20 -10.66
CA GLY A 544 -30.07 -4.70 -10.66
C GLY A 544 -29.96 -6.19 -10.39
N ALA A 545 -28.87 -6.76 -10.91
CA ALA A 545 -28.56 -8.19 -10.78
C ALA A 545 -27.07 -8.41 -10.59
N VAL A 546 -26.72 -9.38 -9.76
CA VAL A 546 -25.35 -9.90 -9.64
C VAL A 546 -25.36 -11.39 -9.91
N SER A 547 -24.72 -11.79 -11.01
CA SER A 547 -24.74 -13.15 -11.55
C SER A 547 -23.43 -13.87 -11.33
N PHE A 548 -23.45 -15.08 -10.79
CA PHE A 548 -22.28 -15.90 -10.60
C PHE A 548 -21.96 -16.71 -11.86
N GLY A 549 -20.68 -16.82 -12.24
CA GLY A 549 -20.20 -17.61 -13.36
C GLY A 549 -19.06 -18.54 -12.99
N LEU A 550 -19.11 -19.76 -13.53
CA LEU A 550 -18.02 -20.72 -13.39
C LEU A 550 -16.85 -20.32 -14.30
N GLY A 551 -15.66 -20.22 -13.74
CA GLY A 551 -14.46 -19.84 -14.49
C GLY A 551 -13.94 -20.91 -15.46
N THR A 552 -14.55 -22.12 -15.49
CA THR A 552 -14.18 -23.21 -16.40
C THR A 552 -15.08 -23.29 -17.62
N SER A 553 -16.34 -22.88 -17.51
CA SER A 553 -17.36 -23.02 -18.57
C SER A 553 -18.09 -21.73 -18.92
N GLY A 554 -17.91 -20.70 -18.07
CA GLY A 554 -18.67 -19.46 -18.23
C GLY A 554 -20.12 -19.55 -17.74
N HIS A 555 -20.86 -18.48 -18.03
CA HIS A 555 -22.30 -18.39 -17.83
C HIS A 555 -22.94 -17.82 -19.11
N SER A 556 -24.00 -18.45 -19.63
CA SER A 556 -24.70 -18.01 -20.84
C SER A 556 -26.22 -18.04 -20.65
N GLY A 557 -26.94 -17.39 -21.54
CA GLY A 557 -28.38 -17.22 -21.45
C GLY A 557 -28.83 -15.91 -20.81
N SER A 558 -30.11 -15.74 -20.51
CA SER A 558 -30.65 -14.50 -19.95
C SER A 558 -30.46 -14.41 -18.41
N VAL A 559 -30.22 -13.19 -17.92
CA VAL A 559 -30.21 -12.89 -16.48
C VAL A 559 -31.61 -13.07 -15.90
N SER A 560 -31.68 -13.65 -14.68
CA SER A 560 -32.95 -13.89 -13.97
C SER A 560 -32.71 -14.10 -12.46
N ALA A 561 -33.73 -13.98 -11.62
CA ALA A 561 -33.64 -14.28 -10.19
C ALA A 561 -33.27 -15.75 -9.87
N SER A 562 -33.39 -16.67 -10.84
CA SER A 562 -33.00 -18.07 -10.64
C SER A 562 -31.48 -18.28 -10.76
N ASN A 563 -30.76 -17.39 -11.43
CA ASN A 563 -29.30 -17.49 -11.66
C ASN A 563 -28.51 -16.29 -11.10
N SER A 564 -29.20 -15.31 -10.50
CA SER A 564 -28.60 -14.08 -9.98
C SER A 564 -29.26 -13.66 -8.69
N VAL A 565 -28.51 -12.95 -7.83
CA VAL A 565 -29.13 -12.21 -6.73
C VAL A 565 -29.63 -10.86 -7.27
N VAL A 566 -30.86 -10.50 -6.96
CA VAL A 566 -31.57 -9.36 -7.56
C VAL A 566 -32.27 -8.49 -6.51
N GLY A 567 -32.56 -7.26 -6.87
CA GLY A 567 -33.48 -6.39 -6.16
C GLY A 567 -34.95 -6.72 -6.45
N THR A 568 -35.85 -5.99 -5.81
CA THR A 568 -37.30 -6.17 -5.95
C THR A 568 -38.01 -4.87 -6.31
N ARG A 569 -37.36 -3.75 -6.10
CA ARG A 569 -37.92 -2.40 -6.31
C ARG A 569 -37.15 -1.65 -7.37
N GLN A 570 -37.83 -0.68 -7.96
CA GLN A 570 -37.25 0.22 -8.94
C GLN A 570 -36.05 0.95 -8.29
N ASP A 571 -34.92 0.99 -9.01
CA ASP A 571 -33.66 1.64 -8.60
C ASP A 571 -32.98 1.04 -7.38
N ASP A 572 -33.30 -0.20 -6.94
CA ASP A 572 -32.53 -0.97 -5.97
C ASP A 572 -31.06 -1.12 -6.42
N ARG A 573 -30.82 -1.20 -7.72
CA ARG A 573 -29.51 -1.25 -8.36
C ARG A 573 -28.55 -2.19 -7.66
N VAL A 574 -28.95 -3.41 -7.43
CA VAL A 574 -28.15 -4.42 -6.72
C VAL A 574 -26.74 -4.49 -7.31
N GLY A 575 -25.76 -4.36 -6.44
CA GLY A 575 -24.33 -4.36 -6.79
C GLY A 575 -23.75 -3.02 -7.28
N ALA A 576 -24.52 -1.93 -7.29
CA ALA A 576 -24.05 -0.64 -7.81
C ALA A 576 -22.82 -0.08 -7.09
N GLN A 577 -22.60 -0.40 -5.80
CA GLN A 577 -21.41 -0.03 -5.06
C GLN A 577 -20.26 -1.05 -5.20
N GLY A 578 -20.45 -2.04 -6.07
CA GLY A 578 -19.44 -3.04 -6.43
C GLY A 578 -19.54 -4.34 -5.65
N VAL A 579 -18.73 -5.27 -6.09
CA VAL A 579 -18.52 -6.57 -5.46
C VAL A 579 -17.06 -6.67 -5.00
N THR A 580 -16.85 -7.07 -3.76
CA THR A 580 -15.50 -7.24 -3.21
C THR A 580 -15.17 -8.73 -3.08
N ALA A 581 -14.17 -9.18 -3.82
CA ALA A 581 -13.62 -10.52 -3.68
C ALA A 581 -12.79 -10.62 -2.39
N LEU A 582 -12.94 -11.71 -1.67
CA LEU A 582 -12.19 -12.03 -0.46
C LEU A 582 -11.04 -12.99 -0.77
N SER A 583 -9.97 -12.96 0.04
CA SER A 583 -8.78 -13.79 -0.18
C SER A 583 -9.05 -15.30 -0.07
N ASN A 584 -10.16 -15.69 0.58
CA ASN A 584 -10.62 -17.09 0.67
C ASN A 584 -11.48 -17.55 -0.52
N GLY A 585 -11.63 -16.69 -1.55
CA GLY A 585 -12.42 -16.96 -2.75
C GLY A 585 -13.91 -16.65 -2.67
N ASN A 586 -14.43 -16.23 -1.50
CA ASN A 586 -15.80 -15.74 -1.33
C ASN A 586 -15.89 -14.26 -1.72
N TYR A 587 -17.08 -13.66 -1.65
CA TYR A 587 -17.28 -12.26 -2.03
C TYR A 587 -18.42 -11.58 -1.28
N VAL A 588 -18.46 -10.26 -1.32
CA VAL A 588 -19.49 -9.42 -0.73
C VAL A 588 -20.01 -8.43 -1.76
N ILE A 589 -21.32 -8.33 -1.92
CA ILE A 589 -22.02 -7.42 -2.82
C ILE A 589 -22.49 -6.21 -2.02
N ALA A 590 -22.14 -5.01 -2.44
CA ALA A 590 -22.61 -3.77 -1.82
C ALA A 590 -23.69 -3.11 -2.67
N SER A 591 -24.85 -2.80 -2.06
CA SER A 591 -26.06 -2.32 -2.70
C SER A 591 -26.69 -1.22 -1.86
N ALA A 592 -26.12 -0.01 -1.88
CA ALA A 592 -26.55 1.08 -1.01
C ALA A 592 -27.95 1.64 -1.34
N GLY A 593 -28.37 1.53 -2.59
CA GLY A 593 -29.72 1.93 -3.02
C GLY A 593 -30.79 0.88 -2.76
N TRP A 594 -30.46 -0.27 -2.16
CA TRP A 594 -31.46 -1.31 -1.91
C TRP A 594 -32.50 -0.85 -0.91
N ASP A 595 -33.77 -1.03 -1.30
CA ASP A 595 -34.94 -0.71 -0.48
C ASP A 595 -35.43 -1.95 0.30
N SER A 596 -35.63 -1.82 1.59
CA SER A 596 -36.40 -2.82 2.34
C SER A 596 -37.90 -2.65 2.07
N ASP A 597 -38.73 -3.56 2.60
CA ASP A 597 -40.21 -3.49 2.34
C ASP A 597 -40.83 -2.14 2.73
N THR A 598 -40.28 -1.45 3.68
CA THR A 598 -40.83 -0.20 4.24
C THR A 598 -39.86 0.98 4.23
N THR A 599 -38.61 0.79 3.79
CA THR A 599 -37.54 1.77 3.99
C THR A 599 -36.73 1.95 2.72
N SER A 600 -36.74 3.17 2.17
CA SER A 600 -35.95 3.50 0.98
C SER A 600 -34.48 3.68 1.30
N ASP A 601 -33.62 3.31 0.35
CA ASP A 601 -32.15 3.44 0.49
C ASP A 601 -31.63 2.89 1.83
N ALA A 602 -32.23 1.80 2.34
CA ALA A 602 -31.73 1.15 3.55
C ALA A 602 -30.30 0.60 3.34
N GLY A 603 -30.03 0.19 2.12
CA GLY A 603 -28.77 -0.42 1.72
C GLY A 603 -28.59 -1.82 2.25
N ALA A 604 -27.81 -2.61 1.53
CA ALA A 604 -27.48 -4.00 1.86
C ALA A 604 -26.05 -4.36 1.52
N ALA A 605 -25.42 -5.17 2.37
CA ALA A 605 -24.17 -5.86 2.08
C ALA A 605 -24.40 -7.37 2.14
N THR A 606 -24.38 -8.03 0.99
CA THR A 606 -24.72 -9.45 0.82
C THR A 606 -23.48 -10.30 0.67
N PHE A 607 -23.26 -11.23 1.58
CA PHE A 607 -22.18 -12.21 1.48
C PHE A 607 -22.58 -13.39 0.60
N ALA A 608 -21.62 -13.89 -0.19
CA ALA A 608 -21.82 -15.09 -1.01
C ALA A 608 -20.57 -15.96 -1.10
N THR A 609 -20.78 -17.26 -1.26
CA THR A 609 -19.67 -18.20 -1.44
C THR A 609 -19.19 -18.19 -2.90
N GLY A 610 -17.87 -18.14 -3.09
CA GLY A 610 -17.30 -18.18 -4.43
C GLY A 610 -17.32 -19.55 -5.10
N ALA A 611 -17.81 -20.58 -4.41
CA ALA A 611 -17.95 -21.93 -4.98
C ALA A 611 -19.28 -22.11 -5.74
N ALA A 612 -20.36 -21.50 -5.25
CA ALA A 612 -21.71 -21.70 -5.77
C ALA A 612 -22.44 -20.39 -6.10
N GLY A 613 -21.94 -19.26 -5.63
CA GLY A 613 -22.63 -17.98 -5.75
C GLY A 613 -23.85 -17.86 -4.84
N ILE A 614 -24.71 -16.88 -5.17
CA ILE A 614 -25.99 -16.64 -4.52
C ILE A 614 -27.01 -16.25 -5.60
N SER A 615 -28.27 -16.66 -5.43
CA SER A 615 -29.38 -16.27 -6.28
C SER A 615 -30.65 -15.98 -5.47
N GLY A 616 -31.66 -15.37 -6.11
CA GLY A 616 -32.87 -14.94 -5.44
C GLY A 616 -32.84 -13.46 -5.05
N VAL A 617 -33.64 -13.07 -4.06
CA VAL A 617 -33.80 -11.67 -3.67
C VAL A 617 -32.99 -11.32 -2.43
N ILE A 618 -32.50 -10.08 -2.34
CA ILE A 618 -31.87 -9.53 -1.14
C ILE A 618 -32.89 -9.40 0.00
N SER A 619 -32.47 -9.73 1.22
CA SER A 619 -33.28 -9.61 2.43
C SER A 619 -32.38 -9.54 3.68
N SER A 620 -32.94 -9.15 4.83
CA SER A 620 -32.22 -9.18 6.11
C SER A 620 -31.78 -10.59 6.58
N ALA A 621 -32.35 -11.65 5.97
CA ALA A 621 -31.97 -13.03 6.26
C ALA A 621 -30.63 -13.42 5.60
N ASN A 622 -30.29 -12.83 4.46
CA ASN A 622 -29.08 -13.13 3.68
C ASN A 622 -28.07 -11.97 3.59
N SER A 623 -28.40 -10.79 4.13
CA SER A 623 -27.61 -9.58 4.00
C SER A 623 -27.55 -8.77 5.28
N LEU A 624 -26.46 -8.05 5.51
CA LEU A 624 -26.39 -6.97 6.48
C LEU A 624 -27.15 -5.77 5.89
N VAL A 625 -28.13 -5.23 6.63
CA VAL A 625 -29.05 -4.20 6.09
C VAL A 625 -29.18 -3.01 7.02
N GLY A 626 -29.56 -1.87 6.46
CA GLY A 626 -30.01 -0.70 7.21
C GLY A 626 -31.42 -0.87 7.77
N SER A 627 -31.78 -0.05 8.72
CA SER A 627 -33.07 -0.04 9.40
C SER A 627 -33.87 1.25 9.18
N ARG A 628 -33.22 2.27 8.60
CA ARG A 628 -33.80 3.59 8.34
C ARG A 628 -33.55 4.02 6.88
N ALA A 629 -34.38 4.95 6.43
CA ALA A 629 -34.24 5.54 5.11
C ALA A 629 -32.94 6.33 5.03
N GLY A 630 -32.14 6.03 4.02
CA GLY A 630 -30.86 6.69 3.81
C GLY A 630 -29.69 6.09 4.59
N ASP A 631 -29.89 5.00 5.35
CA ASP A 631 -28.77 4.29 6.05
C ASP A 631 -27.69 3.83 5.07
N ARG A 632 -28.04 3.53 3.85
CA ARG A 632 -27.14 3.15 2.76
C ARG A 632 -26.04 2.19 3.18
N VAL A 633 -26.40 1.11 3.83
CA VAL A 633 -25.44 0.10 4.31
C VAL A 633 -24.56 -0.37 3.15
N GLY A 634 -23.24 -0.32 3.36
CA GLY A 634 -22.24 -0.62 2.35
C GLY A 634 -22.01 0.50 1.31
N GLY A 635 -22.57 1.70 1.51
CA GLY A 635 -22.47 2.82 0.57
C GLY A 635 -21.04 3.27 0.25
N PHE A 636 -20.11 3.04 1.17
CA PHE A 636 -18.69 3.33 0.95
C PHE A 636 -17.87 2.05 0.67
N GLY A 637 -18.56 0.97 0.33
CA GLY A 637 -17.95 -0.31 -0.09
C GLY A 637 -17.53 -1.20 1.06
N VAL A 638 -16.78 -2.24 0.69
CA VAL A 638 -16.29 -3.29 1.59
C VAL A 638 -14.77 -3.34 1.51
N THR A 639 -14.09 -3.39 2.65
CA THR A 639 -12.65 -3.56 2.72
C THR A 639 -12.31 -5.02 3.02
N PRO A 640 -11.67 -5.76 2.10
CA PRO A 640 -11.24 -7.12 2.36
C PRO A 640 -10.01 -7.13 3.27
N LEU A 641 -9.92 -8.10 4.18
CA LEU A 641 -8.80 -8.29 5.10
C LEU A 641 -7.91 -9.46 4.66
N ALA A 642 -6.65 -9.42 5.06
CA ALA A 642 -5.66 -10.42 4.65
C ALA A 642 -6.02 -11.87 5.03
N ASN A 643 -6.78 -12.06 6.10
CA ASN A 643 -7.24 -13.36 6.60
C ASN A 643 -8.56 -13.86 5.96
N GLY A 644 -9.05 -13.18 4.93
CA GLY A 644 -10.30 -13.53 4.24
C GLY A 644 -11.56 -12.93 4.85
N ASN A 645 -11.49 -12.28 6.00
CA ASN A 645 -12.58 -11.50 6.60
C ASN A 645 -12.73 -10.15 5.88
N TYR A 646 -13.68 -9.34 6.31
CA TYR A 646 -13.94 -8.04 5.68
C TYR A 646 -14.58 -7.03 6.62
N VAL A 647 -14.60 -5.77 6.23
CA VAL A 647 -15.29 -4.69 6.93
C VAL A 647 -16.21 -3.95 5.96
N VAL A 648 -17.49 -3.85 6.31
CA VAL A 648 -18.50 -3.05 5.58
C VAL A 648 -18.48 -1.63 6.10
N ARG A 649 -18.42 -0.64 5.19
CA ARG A 649 -18.35 0.78 5.52
C ARG A 649 -19.69 1.43 5.24
N SER A 650 -20.32 1.97 6.29
CA SER A 650 -21.66 2.57 6.25
C SER A 650 -21.69 3.91 6.99
N PRO A 651 -20.99 4.96 6.48
CA PRO A 651 -20.85 6.22 7.21
C PRO A 651 -22.14 7.05 7.28
N GLU A 652 -23.15 6.71 6.49
CA GLU A 652 -24.47 7.37 6.48
C GLU A 652 -25.49 6.62 7.36
N TRP A 653 -25.07 5.55 8.04
CA TRP A 653 -25.96 4.78 8.93
C TRP A 653 -26.35 5.59 10.17
N ASP A 654 -27.64 5.52 10.53
CA ASP A 654 -28.25 6.21 11.67
C ASP A 654 -28.23 5.35 12.94
N ASN A 655 -27.66 5.86 14.02
CA ASN A 655 -27.71 5.18 15.32
C ASN A 655 -28.97 5.61 16.09
N GLY A 656 -30.09 4.95 15.83
CA GLY A 656 -31.36 5.38 16.36
C GLY A 656 -31.75 6.78 15.88
N ALA A 657 -31.86 7.77 16.76
CA ALA A 657 -32.17 9.15 16.40
C ALA A 657 -30.94 9.98 15.98
N ILE A 658 -29.75 9.40 16.03
CA ILE A 658 -28.49 10.06 15.67
C ILE A 658 -28.24 9.88 14.19
N VAL A 659 -28.47 10.93 13.39
CA VAL A 659 -28.34 10.91 11.93
C VAL A 659 -26.86 10.84 11.55
N ASP A 660 -26.55 10.06 10.52
CA ASP A 660 -25.19 9.90 9.98
C ASP A 660 -24.13 9.61 11.06
N ALA A 661 -24.49 8.83 12.08
CA ALA A 661 -23.51 8.39 13.09
C ALA A 661 -22.40 7.56 12.45
N GLY A 662 -22.77 6.80 11.45
CA GLY A 662 -21.88 5.91 10.72
C GLY A 662 -21.52 4.64 11.46
N ALA A 663 -21.18 3.61 10.69
CA ALA A 663 -20.81 2.30 11.20
C ALA A 663 -19.68 1.66 10.40
N ALA A 664 -18.82 0.90 11.08
CA ALA A 664 -17.89 -0.06 10.49
C ALA A 664 -18.22 -1.45 11.02
N THR A 665 -18.73 -2.32 10.14
CA THR A 665 -19.20 -3.66 10.51
C THR A 665 -18.25 -4.74 10.04
N PHE A 666 -17.71 -5.52 10.96
CA PHE A 666 -16.85 -6.66 10.64
C PHE A 666 -17.70 -7.86 10.19
N GLY A 667 -17.29 -8.52 9.11
CA GLY A 667 -17.90 -9.72 8.58
C GLY A 667 -16.91 -10.89 8.49
N HIS A 668 -17.36 -12.08 8.89
CA HIS A 668 -16.57 -13.29 8.74
C HIS A 668 -16.58 -13.76 7.29
N GLY A 669 -15.39 -13.93 6.71
CA GLY A 669 -15.24 -14.32 5.32
C GLY A 669 -15.66 -15.76 4.98
N ALA A 670 -15.93 -16.60 5.98
CA ALA A 670 -16.45 -17.96 5.79
C ALA A 670 -17.99 -18.03 5.84
N THR A 671 -18.63 -17.23 6.67
CA THR A 671 -20.07 -17.30 6.96
C THR A 671 -20.84 -16.04 6.63
N GLY A 672 -20.13 -14.94 6.40
CA GLY A 672 -20.75 -13.62 6.23
C GLY A 672 -21.27 -13.02 7.53
N ILE A 673 -22.06 -11.95 7.37
CA ILE A 673 -22.87 -11.32 8.41
C ILE A 673 -24.22 -10.94 7.79
N SER A 674 -25.31 -11.09 8.54
CA SER A 674 -26.68 -10.71 8.11
C SER A 674 -27.46 -10.07 9.26
N GLY A 675 -28.64 -9.51 8.95
CA GLY A 675 -29.46 -8.77 9.89
C GLY A 675 -29.18 -7.27 9.89
N ALA A 676 -29.72 -6.53 10.86
CA ALA A 676 -29.57 -5.07 10.91
C ALA A 676 -28.21 -4.65 11.49
N VAL A 677 -27.66 -3.55 10.96
CA VAL A 677 -26.52 -2.86 11.57
C VAL A 677 -26.90 -2.33 12.96
N SER A 678 -26.02 -2.47 13.92
CA SER A 678 -26.24 -2.04 15.31
C SER A 678 -24.92 -1.87 16.06
N ALA A 679 -24.93 -1.18 17.20
CA ALA A 679 -23.76 -1.08 18.09
C ALA A 679 -23.29 -2.43 18.64
N ALA A 680 -24.12 -3.48 18.58
CA ALA A 680 -23.73 -4.82 19.04
C ALA A 680 -22.83 -5.55 18.03
N ASN A 681 -22.92 -5.23 16.73
CA ASN A 681 -22.17 -5.88 15.67
C ASN A 681 -21.21 -4.95 14.91
N SER A 682 -21.19 -3.66 15.23
CA SER A 682 -20.44 -2.63 14.51
C SER A 682 -19.75 -1.65 15.45
N LEU A 683 -18.62 -1.08 15.02
CA LEU A 683 -18.09 0.15 15.57
C LEU A 683 -18.95 1.31 15.07
N VAL A 684 -19.49 2.15 15.98
CA VAL A 684 -20.47 3.18 15.63
C VAL A 684 -20.12 4.54 16.22
N GLY A 685 -20.65 5.60 15.59
CA GLY A 685 -20.62 6.96 16.09
C GLY A 685 -21.63 7.19 17.23
N GLY A 686 -21.37 8.21 18.02
CA GLY A 686 -22.18 8.63 19.17
C GLY A 686 -22.84 10.00 19.00
N ALA A 687 -22.43 10.78 17.98
CA ALA A 687 -23.00 12.07 17.64
C ALA A 687 -23.43 12.13 16.15
N ALA A 688 -24.29 13.07 15.82
CA ALA A 688 -24.75 13.27 14.46
C ALA A 688 -23.58 13.73 13.58
N ASN A 689 -23.48 13.13 12.38
CA ASN A 689 -22.40 13.38 11.42
C ASN A 689 -21.01 12.92 11.88
N ASP A 690 -20.90 12.04 12.88
CA ASP A 690 -19.63 11.37 13.20
C ASP A 690 -19.08 10.56 12.00
N ARG A 691 -19.98 10.05 11.17
CA ARG A 691 -19.70 9.35 9.91
C ARG A 691 -18.58 8.33 10.04
N VAL A 692 -18.65 7.50 11.07
CA VAL A 692 -17.65 6.44 11.33
C VAL A 692 -17.38 5.64 10.06
N SER A 693 -16.10 5.44 9.73
CA SER A 693 -15.56 4.79 8.52
C SER A 693 -15.57 5.61 7.23
N ALA A 694 -16.02 6.88 7.24
CA ALA A 694 -16.02 7.71 6.03
C ALA A 694 -14.62 7.86 5.41
N ASP A 695 -13.60 8.05 6.24
CA ASP A 695 -12.23 8.33 5.80
C ASP A 695 -11.40 7.07 5.50
N GLY A 696 -12.00 5.91 5.64
CA GLY A 696 -11.44 4.65 5.18
C GLY A 696 -11.20 3.60 6.26
N VAL A 697 -10.99 2.39 5.75
CA VAL A 697 -10.53 1.24 6.52
C VAL A 697 -9.27 0.72 5.84
N SER A 698 -8.17 0.61 6.59
CA SER A 698 -6.90 0.09 6.10
C SER A 698 -6.69 -1.33 6.62
N ALA A 699 -6.61 -2.30 5.73
CA ALA A 699 -6.29 -3.68 6.08
C ALA A 699 -4.80 -3.79 6.46
N LEU A 700 -4.50 -4.59 7.48
CA LEU A 700 -3.16 -4.88 7.96
C LEU A 700 -2.77 -6.32 7.59
N ALA A 701 -1.47 -6.58 7.44
CA ALA A 701 -0.96 -7.88 6.98
C ALA A 701 -1.33 -9.06 7.88
N ASN A 702 -1.54 -8.81 9.18
CA ASN A 702 -1.96 -9.83 10.17
C ASN A 702 -3.48 -10.09 10.19
N GLY A 703 -4.25 -9.50 9.26
CA GLY A 703 -5.71 -9.60 9.21
C GLY A 703 -6.46 -8.63 10.13
N SER A 704 -5.77 -7.83 10.94
CA SER A 704 -6.34 -6.69 11.66
C SER A 704 -6.58 -5.52 10.70
N TYR A 705 -7.20 -4.44 11.18
CA TYR A 705 -7.52 -3.28 10.34
C TYR A 705 -7.57 -1.99 11.16
N VAL A 706 -7.41 -0.87 10.50
CA VAL A 706 -7.51 0.46 11.09
C VAL A 706 -8.68 1.21 10.48
N VAL A 707 -9.61 1.70 11.30
CA VAL A 707 -10.71 2.57 10.89
C VAL A 707 -10.35 4.02 11.18
N VAL A 708 -10.42 4.88 10.17
CA VAL A 708 -10.22 6.32 10.32
C VAL A 708 -11.57 7.00 10.22
N SER A 709 -11.88 7.85 11.20
CA SER A 709 -13.16 8.56 11.33
C SER A 709 -12.86 10.04 11.64
N ALA A 710 -12.55 10.82 10.61
CA ALA A 710 -12.14 12.22 10.76
C ALA A 710 -13.30 13.12 11.22
N GLY A 711 -14.54 12.78 10.85
CA GLY A 711 -15.74 13.50 11.28
C GLY A 711 -16.13 13.28 12.74
N TRP A 712 -15.51 12.32 13.43
CA TRP A 712 -15.93 11.94 14.79
C TRP A 712 -15.72 13.08 15.80
N ASP A 713 -16.75 13.33 16.64
CA ASP A 713 -16.79 14.37 17.67
C ASP A 713 -16.34 13.81 19.03
N ASN A 714 -15.40 14.50 19.67
CA ASN A 714 -14.97 14.18 21.03
C ASN A 714 -15.74 15.02 22.04
N GLY A 715 -16.96 14.60 22.38
CA GLY A 715 -17.86 15.37 23.22
C GLY A 715 -18.17 16.74 22.59
N GLY A 716 -17.71 17.84 23.23
CA GLY A 716 -17.89 19.19 22.69
C GLY A 716 -16.86 19.63 21.63
N THR A 717 -15.94 18.75 21.22
CA THR A 717 -14.88 19.05 20.25
C THR A 717 -15.24 18.46 18.89
N SER A 718 -15.77 19.31 17.99
CA SER A 718 -16.24 18.88 16.68
C SER A 718 -15.11 18.44 15.76
N ASN A 719 -15.36 17.36 14.99
CA ASN A 719 -14.42 16.77 14.02
C ASN A 719 -13.01 16.58 14.63
N ALA A 720 -12.94 16.20 15.90
CA ALA A 720 -11.67 15.90 16.55
C ALA A 720 -11.00 14.68 15.93
N GLY A 721 -11.81 13.76 15.42
CA GLY A 721 -11.42 12.53 14.75
C GLY A 721 -11.00 11.41 15.69
N ALA A 722 -11.10 10.21 15.17
CA ALA A 722 -10.68 8.99 15.86
C ALA A 722 -9.99 8.02 14.92
N VAL A 723 -9.01 7.30 15.46
CA VAL A 723 -8.32 6.20 14.77
C VAL A 723 -8.48 4.95 15.61
N THR A 724 -9.19 3.96 15.09
CA THR A 724 -9.55 2.72 15.78
C THR A 724 -8.80 1.54 15.20
N LEU A 725 -8.14 0.73 16.03
CA LEU A 725 -7.55 -0.53 15.62
C LEU A 725 -8.54 -1.67 15.85
N GLY A 726 -9.03 -2.28 14.76
CA GLY A 726 -9.86 -3.48 14.77
C GLY A 726 -9.02 -4.73 14.71
N LEU A 727 -9.27 -5.68 15.57
CA LEU A 727 -8.55 -6.95 15.58
C LEU A 727 -9.08 -7.90 14.51
N PHE A 728 -8.23 -8.82 14.08
CA PHE A 728 -8.50 -9.83 13.03
C PHE A 728 -9.74 -10.71 13.31
N ASN A 729 -10.23 -10.76 14.53
CA ASN A 729 -11.41 -11.54 14.96
C ASN A 729 -12.70 -10.71 15.06
N GLY A 730 -12.66 -9.41 14.70
CA GLY A 730 -13.84 -8.54 14.73
C GLY A 730 -14.29 -8.08 16.13
N SER A 731 -13.41 -8.07 17.10
CA SER A 731 -13.73 -7.77 18.48
C SER A 731 -14.06 -6.29 18.79
N VAL A 732 -13.95 -5.39 17.83
CA VAL A 732 -14.21 -3.95 18.03
C VAL A 732 -15.63 -3.61 17.60
N THR A 733 -16.53 -3.45 18.59
CA THR A 733 -17.92 -3.04 18.41
C THR A 733 -18.30 -1.96 19.42
N GLY A 734 -19.49 -1.38 19.29
CA GLY A 734 -19.99 -0.33 20.16
C GLY A 734 -19.50 1.06 19.74
N ALA A 735 -19.74 2.06 20.61
CA ALA A 735 -19.36 3.43 20.33
C ALA A 735 -17.84 3.64 20.40
N ILE A 736 -17.33 4.57 19.58
CA ILE A 736 -15.94 5.04 19.67
C ILE A 736 -15.68 5.60 21.08
N SER A 737 -14.61 5.13 21.73
CA SER A 737 -14.22 5.49 23.08
C SER A 737 -12.70 5.43 23.26
N THR A 738 -12.18 5.95 24.38
CA THR A 738 -10.76 5.83 24.72
C THR A 738 -10.31 4.37 24.94
N ALA A 739 -11.24 3.45 25.08
CA ALA A 739 -10.94 2.03 25.27
C ALA A 739 -10.60 1.34 23.94
N ASN A 740 -11.17 1.79 22.82
CA ASN A 740 -11.01 1.16 21.51
C ASN A 740 -10.32 2.03 20.47
N SER A 741 -10.14 3.33 20.73
CA SER A 741 -9.68 4.29 19.73
C SER A 741 -8.71 5.33 20.28
N VAL A 742 -7.81 5.80 19.44
CA VAL A 742 -7.05 7.02 19.66
C VAL A 742 -7.90 8.20 19.22
N GLN A 743 -8.26 9.05 20.15
CA GLN A 743 -9.15 10.18 19.94
C GLN A 743 -8.37 11.48 19.76
N GLY A 744 -8.81 12.33 18.83
CA GLY A 744 -8.35 13.69 18.70
C GLY A 744 -8.84 14.57 19.85
N THR A 745 -8.17 15.68 20.07
CA THR A 745 -8.49 16.64 21.16
C THR A 745 -8.58 18.08 20.67
N VAL A 746 -8.37 18.32 19.38
CA VAL A 746 -8.44 19.63 18.74
C VAL A 746 -9.47 19.59 17.62
N ALA A 747 -10.36 20.56 17.61
CA ALA A 747 -11.45 20.63 16.64
C ALA A 747 -10.93 20.79 15.20
N ASN A 748 -11.55 20.12 14.25
CA ASN A 748 -11.28 20.19 12.82
C ASN A 748 -9.83 19.87 12.40
N GLN A 749 -9.10 19.06 13.20
CA GLN A 749 -7.71 18.70 12.94
C GLN A 749 -7.52 17.20 12.59
N ALA A 750 -8.59 16.46 12.53
CA ALA A 750 -8.56 15.02 12.26
C ALA A 750 -7.89 14.63 10.93
N ALA A 751 -8.02 15.47 9.89
CA ALA A 751 -7.38 15.22 8.59
C ALA A 751 -5.84 15.22 8.65
N SER A 752 -5.25 15.80 9.71
CA SER A 752 -3.80 15.80 9.93
C SER A 752 -3.28 14.53 10.62
N HIS A 753 -4.16 13.69 11.17
CA HIS A 753 -3.76 12.46 11.83
C HIS A 753 -3.04 11.52 10.85
N ARG A 754 -1.94 10.95 11.31
CA ARG A 754 -1.15 9.95 10.59
C ARG A 754 -0.97 8.76 11.49
N PHE A 755 -0.96 7.55 10.92
CA PHE A 755 -0.72 6.37 11.72
C PHE A 755 0.36 5.47 11.11
N SER A 756 0.99 4.70 11.97
CA SER A 756 1.87 3.60 11.63
C SER A 756 1.57 2.42 12.54
N TYR A 757 1.73 1.20 12.05
CA TYR A 757 1.42 -0.02 12.80
C TYR A 757 2.66 -0.90 12.93
N ASP A 758 2.92 -1.36 14.15
CA ASP A 758 3.93 -2.36 14.47
C ASP A 758 3.26 -3.74 14.59
N PRO A 759 3.44 -4.63 13.60
CA PRO A 759 2.80 -5.94 13.61
C PRO A 759 3.40 -6.89 14.67
N VAL A 760 4.65 -6.65 15.09
CA VAL A 760 5.33 -7.48 16.09
C VAL A 760 4.77 -7.22 17.48
N ARG A 761 4.50 -5.94 17.79
CA ARG A 761 4.00 -5.50 19.10
C ARG A 761 2.51 -5.25 19.13
N ASN A 762 1.81 -5.49 17.99
CA ASN A 762 0.39 -5.15 17.81
C ASN A 762 0.10 -3.72 18.29
N GLN A 763 0.94 -2.78 17.86
CA GLN A 763 0.90 -1.40 18.33
C GLN A 763 0.58 -0.43 17.21
N LEU A 764 -0.46 0.38 17.39
CA LEU A 764 -0.81 1.49 16.53
C LEU A 764 -0.18 2.78 17.09
N ALA A 765 0.63 3.47 16.29
CA ALA A 765 1.14 4.79 16.60
C ALA A 765 0.36 5.83 15.80
N VAL A 766 -0.27 6.79 16.46
CA VAL A 766 -1.05 7.85 15.82
C VAL A 766 -0.42 9.20 16.12
N GLY A 767 0.09 9.86 15.07
CA GLY A 767 0.57 11.23 15.12
C GLY A 767 -0.60 12.21 15.15
N GLN A 768 -0.59 13.13 16.08
CA GLN A 768 -1.56 14.21 16.27
C GLN A 768 -0.82 15.56 16.27
N PRO A 769 -0.41 16.07 15.09
CA PRO A 769 0.49 17.22 14.99
C PRO A 769 -0.11 18.49 15.62
N ALA A 770 -1.41 18.71 15.49
CA ALA A 770 -2.10 19.85 16.12
C ALA A 770 -2.04 19.84 17.66
N SER A 771 -1.79 18.69 18.27
CA SER A 771 -1.61 18.51 19.71
C SER A 771 -0.15 18.27 20.09
N ASN A 772 0.78 18.36 19.15
CA ASN A 772 2.21 18.08 19.35
C ASN A 772 2.49 16.76 20.08
N ARG A 773 1.80 15.68 19.67
CA ARG A 773 1.93 14.37 20.33
C ARG A 773 1.80 13.19 19.37
N VAL A 774 2.36 12.08 19.78
CA VAL A 774 2.10 10.75 19.21
C VAL A 774 1.47 9.88 20.28
N VAL A 775 0.36 9.25 19.96
CA VAL A 775 -0.33 8.30 20.85
C VAL A 775 -0.03 6.88 20.37
N LEU A 776 0.51 6.07 21.26
CA LEU A 776 0.73 4.64 21.05
C LEU A 776 -0.46 3.89 21.66
N HIS A 777 -1.19 3.17 20.83
CA HIS A 777 -2.36 2.41 21.21
C HIS A 777 -2.07 0.92 21.06
N ARG A 778 -2.29 0.15 22.14
CA ARG A 778 -2.08 -1.29 22.20
C ARG A 778 -3.39 -1.95 22.58
N PRO A 779 -4.10 -2.58 21.66
CA PRO A 779 -5.29 -3.34 21.98
C PRO A 779 -4.90 -4.62 22.72
N GLY A 780 -5.78 -5.10 23.55
CA GLY A 780 -5.59 -6.33 24.31
C GLY A 780 -5.64 -6.11 25.81
N ILE A 781 -5.54 -7.20 26.54
CA ILE A 781 -5.56 -7.21 28.00
C ILE A 781 -4.26 -6.57 28.49
N ALA A 782 -4.37 -5.56 29.33
CA ALA A 782 -3.23 -4.88 29.92
C ALA A 782 -2.34 -5.86 30.68
N THR A 783 -1.04 -5.78 30.44
CA THR A 783 -0.01 -6.55 31.15
C THR A 783 0.96 -5.61 31.84
N SER A 784 1.62 -6.10 32.86
CA SER A 784 2.78 -5.47 33.49
C SER A 784 3.92 -6.47 33.59
N LEU A 785 5.11 -6.06 33.16
CA LEU A 785 6.32 -6.86 33.20
C LEU A 785 7.29 -6.25 34.22
N SER A 786 7.89 -7.08 35.06
CA SER A 786 8.95 -6.67 35.98
C SER A 786 10.06 -7.71 35.98
N ILE A 787 11.31 -7.25 35.93
CA ILE A 787 12.45 -8.11 36.25
C ILE A 787 12.41 -8.36 37.76
N VAL A 788 12.51 -9.61 38.14
CA VAL A 788 12.35 -10.04 39.56
C VAL A 788 13.65 -10.59 40.13
N GLY A 789 14.68 -10.75 39.29
CA GLY A 789 16.00 -11.14 39.74
C GLY A 789 16.97 -11.37 38.61
N ASP A 790 18.26 -11.24 39.00
CA ASP A 790 19.42 -11.63 38.22
C ASP A 790 20.36 -12.43 39.15
N THR A 791 20.90 -13.52 38.62
CA THR A 791 21.73 -14.39 39.47
C THR A 791 22.86 -15.01 38.63
N PRO A 792 24.11 -14.89 39.06
CA PRO A 792 24.61 -14.14 40.23
C PRO A 792 24.68 -12.62 40.02
N ASP A 793 24.46 -11.82 41.06
CA ASP A 793 24.76 -10.38 41.08
C ASP A 793 25.51 -10.03 42.36
N PRO A 794 26.77 -9.53 42.28
CA PRO A 794 27.56 -9.34 41.07
C PRO A 794 28.03 -10.65 40.44
N SER A 795 28.21 -10.67 39.11
CA SER A 795 28.82 -11.78 38.38
C SER A 795 30.28 -11.51 38.03
N ALA A 796 31.07 -12.59 37.79
CA ALA A 796 32.36 -12.46 37.18
C ALA A 796 32.25 -12.15 35.68
N VAL A 797 33.24 -11.46 35.10
CA VAL A 797 33.30 -11.26 33.64
C VAL A 797 33.34 -12.62 32.92
N GLY A 798 32.42 -12.85 31.96
CA GLY A 798 32.27 -14.09 31.24
C GLY A 798 31.38 -15.15 31.94
N GLU A 799 30.90 -14.87 33.15
CA GLU A 799 30.00 -15.76 33.87
C GLU A 799 28.57 -15.59 33.37
N PRO A 800 27.82 -16.70 33.12
CA PRO A 800 26.41 -16.64 32.74
C PRO A 800 25.54 -16.11 33.87
N VAL A 801 24.69 -15.11 33.58
CA VAL A 801 23.75 -14.50 34.53
C VAL A 801 22.34 -14.82 34.08
N LEU A 802 21.56 -15.48 34.93
CA LEU A 802 20.15 -15.77 34.69
C LEU A 802 19.29 -14.59 35.10
N PHE A 803 18.67 -13.92 34.15
CA PHE A 803 17.63 -12.93 34.39
C PHE A 803 16.26 -13.58 34.41
N SER A 804 15.42 -13.19 35.36
CA SER A 804 14.04 -13.66 35.49
C SER A 804 13.09 -12.48 35.51
N ALA A 805 11.97 -12.60 34.80
CA ALA A 805 10.92 -11.59 34.77
C ALA A 805 9.56 -12.22 34.98
N THR A 806 8.71 -11.52 35.71
CA THR A 806 7.32 -11.88 35.93
C THR A 806 6.41 -10.98 35.10
N LEU A 807 5.54 -11.61 34.32
CA LEU A 807 4.49 -10.96 33.56
C LEU A 807 3.15 -11.19 34.24
N LEU A 808 2.45 -10.11 34.56
CA LEU A 808 1.10 -10.10 35.13
C LEU A 808 0.13 -9.60 34.05
N ALA A 809 -0.98 -10.33 33.83
CA ALA A 809 -2.11 -9.85 33.04
C ALA A 809 -3.28 -9.49 33.96
N SER A 810 -4.08 -8.49 33.55
CA SER A 810 -5.28 -8.12 34.30
C SER A 810 -6.38 -9.18 34.24
N GLN A 811 -6.38 -10.02 33.20
CA GLN A 811 -7.32 -11.12 32.96
C GLN A 811 -6.68 -12.18 32.06
N ASN A 812 -7.23 -13.39 32.05
CA ASN A 812 -6.83 -14.52 31.20
C ASN A 812 -5.42 -15.09 31.43
N ALA A 813 -5.27 -16.36 31.15
CA ALA A 813 -3.98 -17.02 31.23
C ALA A 813 -3.02 -16.53 30.13
N ILE A 814 -1.76 -16.34 30.50
CA ILE A 814 -0.68 -16.01 29.57
C ILE A 814 -0.13 -17.34 29.04
N THR A 815 -0.48 -17.68 27.80
CA THR A 815 -0.11 -18.95 27.18
C THR A 815 0.85 -18.78 26.00
N ASP A 816 1.11 -17.55 25.57
CA ASP A 816 1.90 -17.19 24.39
C ASP A 816 2.60 -15.84 24.56
N GLY A 817 3.43 -15.48 23.60
CA GLY A 817 4.27 -14.28 23.60
C GLY A 817 5.73 -14.58 23.98
N ARG A 818 6.56 -13.56 23.91
CA ARG A 818 8.01 -13.66 24.16
C ARG A 818 8.46 -12.52 25.06
N VAL A 819 9.42 -12.79 25.92
CA VAL A 819 10.13 -11.76 26.67
C VAL A 819 11.58 -11.71 26.18
N SER A 820 12.01 -10.54 25.75
CA SER A 820 13.42 -10.26 25.41
C SER A 820 14.06 -9.45 26.52
N PHE A 821 15.24 -9.87 26.93
CA PHE A 821 16.10 -9.12 27.86
C PHE A 821 17.22 -8.47 27.05
N THR A 822 17.41 -7.17 27.24
CA THR A 822 18.42 -6.40 26.51
C THR A 822 19.21 -5.52 27.47
N ALA A 823 20.53 -5.67 27.42
CA ALA A 823 21.47 -4.90 28.23
C ALA A 823 21.91 -3.62 27.51
N SER A 824 22.27 -2.60 28.29
CA SER A 824 22.78 -1.33 27.76
C SER A 824 24.14 -1.49 27.06
N SER A 825 24.88 -2.57 27.34
CA SER A 825 26.12 -2.98 26.67
C SER A 825 25.93 -3.69 25.36
N GLY A 826 24.67 -4.10 25.01
CA GLY A 826 24.31 -4.66 23.72
C GLY A 826 23.97 -6.15 23.73
N GLU A 827 24.23 -6.87 24.80
CA GLU A 827 23.85 -8.27 24.94
C GLU A 827 22.32 -8.41 25.01
N SER A 828 21.79 -9.47 24.39
CA SER A 828 20.35 -9.75 24.44
C SER A 828 20.06 -11.24 24.36
N CYS A 829 18.94 -11.63 24.97
CA CYS A 829 18.41 -12.98 24.88
C CYS A 829 16.87 -12.96 24.89
N VAL A 830 16.22 -14.06 24.47
CA VAL A 830 14.78 -14.16 24.37
C VAL A 830 14.28 -15.47 24.95
N ASP A 831 13.29 -15.39 25.84
CA ASP A 831 12.51 -16.54 26.25
C ASP A 831 11.12 -16.52 25.59
N ALA A 832 10.78 -17.58 24.86
CA ALA A 832 9.55 -17.75 24.12
C ALA A 832 8.55 -18.74 24.77
N THR A 833 8.88 -19.26 25.94
CA THR A 833 8.12 -20.32 26.62
C THR A 833 7.68 -19.88 28.03
N PRO A 834 6.52 -19.19 28.13
CA PRO A 834 6.04 -18.75 29.43
C PRO A 834 5.79 -19.95 30.37
N THR A 835 6.33 -19.90 31.57
CA THR A 835 5.97 -20.82 32.64
C THR A 835 4.82 -20.22 33.46
N ALA A 836 3.61 -20.75 33.29
CA ALA A 836 2.46 -20.27 34.03
C ALA A 836 2.57 -20.65 35.51
N THR A 837 2.64 -19.64 36.42
CA THR A 837 2.69 -19.83 37.87
C THR A 837 1.34 -19.61 38.53
N ALA A 838 0.41 -18.91 37.84
CA ALA A 838 -0.99 -18.71 38.24
C ALA A 838 -1.82 -18.44 36.98
N ALA A 839 -3.15 -18.35 37.13
CA ALA A 839 -4.07 -18.18 36.01
C ALA A 839 -3.80 -16.94 35.12
N ASN A 840 -3.17 -15.91 35.65
CA ASN A 840 -2.86 -14.65 34.95
C ASN A 840 -1.42 -14.17 35.20
N VAL A 841 -0.53 -15.08 35.61
CA VAL A 841 0.89 -14.81 35.91
C VAL A 841 1.76 -15.81 35.16
N ALA A 842 2.75 -15.31 34.44
CA ALA A 842 3.74 -16.14 33.80
C ALA A 842 5.16 -15.63 34.11
N GLU A 843 6.10 -16.56 34.22
CA GLU A 843 7.50 -16.28 34.41
C GLU A 843 8.27 -16.58 33.13
N PHE A 844 9.24 -15.74 32.85
CA PHE A 844 10.20 -15.85 31.76
C PHE A 844 11.59 -15.73 32.30
N SER A 845 12.54 -16.52 31.76
CA SER A 845 13.92 -16.44 32.17
C SER A 845 14.86 -16.59 30.97
N CYS A 846 16.00 -15.91 31.05
CA CYS A 846 16.97 -15.94 29.98
C CYS A 846 18.37 -15.60 30.51
N THR A 847 19.40 -16.17 29.86
CA THR A 847 20.78 -16.02 30.32
C THR A 847 21.53 -15.02 29.45
N LEU A 848 22.18 -14.06 30.08
CA LEU A 848 23.14 -13.12 29.48
C LEU A 848 24.56 -13.38 29.97
N VAL A 849 25.55 -13.04 29.14
CA VAL A 849 26.97 -13.14 29.49
C VAL A 849 27.64 -11.80 29.20
N PHE A 850 28.19 -11.17 30.24
CA PHE A 850 28.85 -9.87 30.12
C PHE A 850 30.37 -10.02 30.02
N ASN A 851 30.95 -9.39 29.00
CA ASN A 851 32.38 -9.55 28.68
C ASN A 851 33.26 -8.39 29.15
N ALA A 852 32.69 -7.44 29.88
CA ALA A 852 33.40 -6.31 30.44
C ALA A 852 32.98 -6.05 31.91
N PRO A 853 33.86 -5.63 32.79
CA PRO A 853 33.52 -5.25 34.15
C PRO A 853 32.78 -3.90 34.18
N GLY A 854 31.84 -3.75 35.10
CA GLY A 854 31.11 -2.50 35.29
C GLY A 854 29.65 -2.72 35.66
N SER A 855 28.88 -1.64 35.69
CA SER A 855 27.44 -1.69 35.94
C SER A 855 26.68 -1.59 34.60
N VAL A 856 25.81 -2.54 34.38
CA VAL A 856 25.02 -2.66 33.14
C VAL A 856 23.54 -2.56 33.49
N SER A 857 22.78 -1.80 32.72
CA SER A 857 21.33 -1.70 32.87
C SER A 857 20.64 -2.70 31.93
N VAL A 858 19.78 -3.56 32.45
CA VAL A 858 19.01 -4.55 31.68
C VAL A 858 17.53 -4.21 31.71
N VAL A 859 16.87 -4.26 30.57
CA VAL A 859 15.43 -4.11 30.45
C VAL A 859 14.82 -5.38 29.87
N ALA A 860 13.63 -5.74 30.30
CA ALA A 860 12.82 -6.81 29.72
C ALA A 860 11.63 -6.23 28.94
N GLU A 861 11.33 -6.81 27.78
CA GLU A 861 10.20 -6.43 26.96
C GLU A 861 9.38 -7.67 26.57
N TYR A 862 8.10 -7.68 26.95
CA TYR A 862 7.12 -8.65 26.47
C TYR A 862 6.53 -8.19 25.16
N THR A 863 6.67 -8.96 24.09
CA THR A 863 6.22 -8.60 22.75
C THR A 863 4.71 -8.52 22.59
N GLY A 864 3.95 -8.93 23.61
CA GLY A 864 2.50 -9.09 23.53
C GLY A 864 2.10 -10.39 22.83
N SER A 865 0.82 -10.65 22.81
CA SER A 865 0.20 -11.75 22.09
C SER A 865 -1.07 -11.26 21.40
N LEU A 866 -1.83 -12.17 20.77
CA LEU A 866 -3.12 -11.82 20.17
C LEU A 866 -4.15 -11.35 21.23
N ILE A 867 -3.95 -11.71 22.49
CA ILE A 867 -4.88 -11.42 23.60
C ILE A 867 -4.29 -10.40 24.56
N HIS A 868 -2.97 -10.40 24.77
CA HIS A 868 -2.28 -9.60 25.77
C HIS A 868 -1.49 -8.46 25.14
N ALA A 869 -1.58 -7.29 25.75
CA ALA A 869 -0.85 -6.11 25.26
C ALA A 869 0.65 -6.24 25.57
N TYR A 870 1.48 -5.56 24.77
CA TYR A 870 2.90 -5.39 25.04
C TYR A 870 3.14 -4.69 26.38
N SER A 871 4.20 -5.06 27.09
CA SER A 871 4.69 -4.36 28.29
C SER A 871 6.21 -4.42 28.37
N GLY A 872 6.82 -3.38 28.94
CA GLY A 872 8.23 -3.33 29.25
C GLY A 872 8.45 -3.18 30.75
N SER A 873 9.58 -3.70 31.26
CA SER A 873 10.00 -3.54 32.64
C SER A 873 10.66 -2.17 32.88
N ALA A 874 10.76 -1.76 34.14
CA ALA A 874 11.80 -0.83 34.57
C ALA A 874 13.19 -1.46 34.31
N ALA A 875 14.22 -0.61 34.24
CA ALA A 875 15.58 -1.10 34.09
C ALA A 875 16.06 -1.70 35.42
N GLU A 876 16.64 -2.90 35.37
CA GLU A 876 17.39 -3.54 36.42
C GLU A 876 18.87 -3.26 36.24
N THR A 877 19.60 -3.07 37.34
CA THR A 877 21.06 -2.78 37.32
C THR A 877 21.83 -4.00 37.75
N HIS A 878 22.64 -4.55 36.87
CA HIS A 878 23.53 -5.67 37.12
C HIS A 878 24.97 -5.21 37.21
N SER A 879 25.75 -5.80 38.15
CA SER A 879 27.18 -5.46 38.37
C SER A 879 28.08 -6.61 37.96
N THR A 880 29.06 -6.33 37.12
CA THR A 880 30.09 -7.29 36.71
C THR A 880 31.45 -6.95 37.31
N VAL A 881 32.14 -7.92 37.88
CA VAL A 881 33.45 -7.75 38.53
C VAL A 881 34.52 -8.57 37.82
N GLN A 882 35.70 -8.01 37.72
CA GLN A 882 36.87 -8.74 37.22
C GLN A 882 37.45 -9.59 38.34
N VAL A 883 37.41 -10.91 38.21
CA VAL A 883 38.07 -11.79 39.16
C VAL A 883 39.56 -11.74 38.91
N GLN A 884 40.31 -11.12 39.80
CA GLN A 884 41.79 -11.26 39.83
C GLN A 884 42.12 -12.59 40.45
N VAL A 885 42.55 -13.56 39.66
CA VAL A 885 43.17 -14.78 40.17
C VAL A 885 44.58 -14.40 40.62
N PHE A 886 44.76 -14.19 41.92
CA PHE A 886 46.10 -14.14 42.50
C PHE A 886 46.67 -15.53 42.44
N ALA A 887 47.63 -15.79 41.54
CA ALA A 887 48.46 -16.95 41.56
C ALA A 887 49.44 -16.79 42.73
N ASN A 888 48.99 -17.08 43.96
CA ASN A 888 49.86 -17.27 45.06
C ASN A 888 50.59 -18.61 44.92
N GLY A 889 51.79 -18.57 44.35
CA GLY A 889 52.74 -19.64 44.50
C GLY A 889 53.12 -19.79 45.96
N PHE A 890 52.57 -20.78 46.61
CA PHE A 890 53.17 -21.30 47.86
C PHE A 890 54.39 -22.07 47.47
N GLU A 891 55.60 -21.47 47.64
CA GLU A 891 56.79 -22.24 47.80
C GLU A 891 56.88 -22.59 49.34
N GLY A 892 56.58 -23.84 49.62
CA GLY A 892 56.86 -24.38 50.94
C GLY A 892 58.35 -24.67 51.18
N PRO A 893 58.79 -24.74 52.40
CA PRO A 893 60.23 -24.86 52.78
C PRO A 893 60.84 -26.14 52.21
#